data_022e7f8c01ef3e94ac53fed6ea694a4e
#
_entry.id   022e7f8c01ef3e94ac53fed6ea694a4e
#
_cell.length_a   1.000
_cell.length_b   1.000
_cell.length_c   1.000
_cell.angle_alpha   90.00
_cell.angle_beta   90.00
_cell.angle_gamma   90.00
#
_symmetry.space_group_name_H-M   'P 1'
#
loop_
_entity.id
_entity.type
_entity.pdbx_description
1 polymer ?
#
loop_
_entity_poly.entity_id
_entity_poly.type
_entity_poly.pdbx_seq_one_letter_code
_entity_poly.pdbx_strand_id
1 'polypeptide(L)'
;MLGVADDRFTIGKEVYYPFAVELHYFRVDKRYWSICFERIKRAGFRIISSAVPWNLHQDANKNIDFTGFSDSRKDLIVFLELAREFGFKVILRPGPWVSGQWPNGGLPQFLFSDLKIFARDSRGQELRLNDDAGVSGGYLPSYLHSHFQHFLRNYFKTFIETTRNYIHPRGPIFMVELDFETSFGHYLDPGAADYNPDVLAKYYPEFLMSIYEDIKKLNQAYREKAESFEAVEPPRNFAGLDTRDLPKVFDWFRFREHMLRTYLGALEELFKSYTVEPLFFRSLYFRHGDLLPAFNLVPKENQPMLGANIFPEGGYFDLLQKGRFLQGEFDFAWAASFVSGSAATERQIQVGVRNYPDGLRRFYLTAAMSSGFKGMNYYMFVDRDHWYGAPLAKDGTISSGYEVIKLFNAAILGVKLHELKSSKKICIIGNRMYQWLSLLDHPKEFQYVERLMSDASSGFCRDLMRLKLDYDIRETMDLEKLAKYDLVFVPMAEFMPAAQQEAIVELLKKGVNVVACGLMPKYDENFRECPILSRHLRLKTSLGEGIDIIKLKNQQFTSQIYGYILSTDPKVKKLATVNKKNVGVASSRYKGTFYLYTFNIGSGSDHNKMVFIEALLAENNISSALYCSDPSVDMALHKGEKRAVLYLVCPPAGELAASADTSSREVIIRVDLRKLGITSAKIKMTDLLAGEGTQSLKYTADSLKRGVPIKIDFPNGYMFLLDQK
;
A
#
# COMPACT_ATOMS: atom_id res chain seq x y z
N MET A 1 -15.18 -23.01 2.01
CA MET A 1 -13.96 -22.47 1.36
C MET A 1 -13.57 -21.20 2.11
N LEU A 2 -12.29 -20.99 2.36
CA LEU A 2 -11.78 -19.72 2.89
C LEU A 2 -11.30 -18.84 1.73
N GLY A 3 -11.58 -17.53 1.78
CA GLY A 3 -11.14 -16.64 0.72
C GLY A 3 -11.72 -15.23 0.81
N VAL A 4 -11.56 -14.48 -0.28
CA VAL A 4 -12.18 -13.18 -0.51
C VAL A 4 -13.06 -13.28 -1.75
N ALA A 5 -14.31 -12.84 -1.63
CA ALA A 5 -15.24 -12.75 -2.74
C ALA A 5 -16.13 -11.51 -2.57
N ASP A 6 -16.35 -10.76 -3.65
CA ASP A 6 -17.15 -9.55 -3.65
C ASP A 6 -16.78 -8.58 -2.52
N ASP A 7 -15.47 -8.30 -2.38
CA ASP A 7 -14.92 -7.42 -1.33
C ASP A 7 -15.23 -7.84 0.12
N ARG A 8 -15.49 -9.13 0.36
CA ARG A 8 -15.81 -9.68 1.68
C ARG A 8 -15.04 -10.97 1.96
N PHE A 9 -14.81 -11.29 3.24
CA PHE A 9 -14.27 -12.60 3.62
C PHE A 9 -15.34 -13.68 3.52
N THR A 10 -14.99 -14.79 2.87
CA THR A 10 -15.81 -16.00 2.82
C THR A 10 -15.24 -17.06 3.76
N ILE A 11 -16.05 -17.55 4.68
CA ILE A 11 -15.67 -18.53 5.69
C ILE A 11 -16.71 -19.66 5.68
N GLY A 12 -16.43 -20.71 4.93
CA GLY A 12 -17.43 -21.74 4.66
C GLY A 12 -18.56 -21.22 3.77
N LYS A 13 -19.78 -21.18 4.31
CA LYS A 13 -20.98 -20.60 3.66
C LYS A 13 -21.29 -19.18 4.13
N GLU A 14 -20.57 -18.70 5.14
CA GLU A 14 -20.81 -17.39 5.74
C GLU A 14 -19.93 -16.33 5.08
N VAL A 15 -20.43 -15.10 5.10
CA VAL A 15 -19.77 -13.93 4.52
C VAL A 15 -19.62 -12.87 5.60
N TYR A 16 -18.40 -12.34 5.72
CA TYR A 16 -18.04 -11.33 6.71
C TYR A 16 -17.51 -10.08 6.03
N TYR A 17 -17.97 -8.92 6.49
CA TYR A 17 -17.28 -7.68 6.13
C TYR A 17 -15.86 -7.69 6.71
N PRO A 18 -14.85 -7.26 5.96
CA PRO A 18 -13.45 -7.36 6.37
C PRO A 18 -13.05 -6.27 7.39
N PHE A 19 -13.86 -6.10 8.43
CA PHE A 19 -13.62 -5.19 9.54
C PHE A 19 -13.29 -5.99 10.80
N ALA A 20 -12.06 -5.84 11.27
CA ALA A 20 -11.52 -6.49 12.45
C ALA A 20 -11.08 -5.45 13.49
N VAL A 21 -10.88 -5.89 14.71
CA VAL A 21 -10.33 -5.09 15.80
C VAL A 21 -9.15 -5.78 16.45
N GLU A 22 -8.15 -5.00 16.81
CA GLU A 22 -7.00 -5.50 17.55
C GLU A 22 -7.27 -5.52 19.04
N LEU A 23 -7.12 -6.69 19.64
CA LEU A 23 -7.12 -6.94 21.08
C LEU A 23 -5.96 -7.86 21.43
N HIS A 24 -4.96 -7.38 22.14
CA HIS A 24 -3.86 -8.19 22.64
C HIS A 24 -4.27 -8.90 23.93
N TYR A 25 -4.67 -10.21 23.87
CA TYR A 25 -5.10 -10.97 25.04
C TYR A 25 -4.08 -10.94 26.19
N PHE A 26 -2.79 -10.96 25.87
CA PHE A 26 -1.68 -10.94 26.82
C PHE A 26 -1.44 -9.61 27.53
N ARG A 27 -2.13 -8.52 27.12
CA ARG A 27 -2.08 -7.19 27.74
C ARG A 27 -3.30 -6.85 28.56
N VAL A 28 -4.40 -7.58 28.34
CA VAL A 28 -5.67 -7.39 29.04
C VAL A 28 -5.82 -8.49 30.09
N ASP A 29 -6.11 -8.10 31.34
CA ASP A 29 -6.38 -9.08 32.39
C ASP A 29 -7.57 -9.99 31.97
N LYS A 30 -7.42 -11.29 32.13
CA LYS A 30 -8.39 -12.31 31.72
C LYS A 30 -9.80 -12.02 32.26
N ARG A 31 -9.93 -11.41 33.44
CA ARG A 31 -11.22 -10.96 34.02
C ARG A 31 -12.03 -10.06 33.13
N TYR A 32 -11.35 -9.28 32.26
CA TYR A 32 -11.99 -8.26 31.44
C TYR A 32 -12.22 -8.71 30.00
N TRP A 33 -11.77 -9.90 29.59
CA TRP A 33 -11.95 -10.35 28.22
C TRP A 33 -13.42 -10.40 27.79
N SER A 34 -14.31 -10.95 28.64
CA SER A 34 -15.74 -11.05 28.32
C SER A 34 -16.40 -9.69 28.11
N ILE A 35 -16.11 -8.69 28.96
CA ILE A 35 -16.67 -7.35 28.78
C ILE A 35 -16.10 -6.65 27.55
N CYS A 36 -14.81 -6.83 27.24
CA CYS A 36 -14.22 -6.34 26.00
C CYS A 36 -14.91 -6.97 24.78
N PHE A 37 -15.11 -8.29 24.77
CA PHE A 37 -15.77 -9.01 23.68
C PHE A 37 -17.21 -8.54 23.47
N GLU A 38 -17.98 -8.38 24.58
CA GLU A 38 -19.34 -7.85 24.50
C GLU A 38 -19.35 -6.46 23.82
N ARG A 39 -18.47 -5.56 24.24
CA ARG A 39 -18.40 -4.18 23.72
C ARG A 39 -17.91 -4.14 22.27
N ILE A 40 -16.95 -4.98 21.89
CA ILE A 40 -16.52 -5.15 20.51
C ILE A 40 -17.72 -5.61 19.63
N LYS A 41 -18.48 -6.60 20.11
CA LYS A 41 -19.66 -7.10 19.41
C LYS A 41 -20.75 -6.03 19.27
N ARG A 42 -20.98 -5.23 20.30
CA ARG A 42 -21.93 -4.09 20.28
C ARG A 42 -21.50 -2.97 19.34
N ALA A 43 -20.18 -2.77 19.13
CA ALA A 43 -19.65 -1.85 18.13
C ALA A 43 -19.78 -2.38 16.69
N GLY A 44 -20.37 -3.58 16.47
CA GLY A 44 -20.67 -4.14 15.15
C GLY A 44 -19.59 -5.05 14.58
N PHE A 45 -18.51 -5.31 15.30
CA PHE A 45 -17.44 -6.21 14.83
C PHE A 45 -17.78 -7.68 15.01
N ARG A 46 -17.23 -8.51 14.12
CA ARG A 46 -17.34 -9.97 14.13
C ARG A 46 -16.01 -10.69 14.02
N ILE A 47 -14.92 -9.91 13.88
CA ILE A 47 -13.56 -10.40 13.71
C ILE A 47 -12.66 -9.72 14.73
N ILE A 48 -11.87 -10.51 15.46
CA ILE A 48 -10.85 -10.04 16.41
C ILE A 48 -9.49 -10.44 15.87
N SER A 49 -8.50 -9.57 15.99
CA SER A 49 -7.11 -9.82 15.67
C SER A 49 -6.24 -9.74 16.91
N SER A 50 -5.23 -10.60 17.01
CA SER A 50 -4.25 -10.55 18.09
C SER A 50 -2.88 -11.07 17.65
N ALA A 51 -1.81 -10.45 18.16
CA ALA A 51 -0.47 -11.01 18.09
C ALA A 51 -0.30 -12.17 19.08
N VAL A 52 0.68 -13.06 18.81
CA VAL A 52 1.13 -14.14 19.71
C VAL A 52 2.65 -14.05 19.79
N PRO A 53 3.20 -13.20 20.69
CA PRO A 53 4.65 -12.98 20.75
C PRO A 53 5.40 -14.26 21.18
N TRP A 54 6.38 -14.69 20.38
CA TRP A 54 7.12 -15.92 20.62
C TRP A 54 7.82 -15.91 21.99
N ASN A 55 8.52 -14.83 22.36
CA ASN A 55 9.23 -14.71 23.63
C ASN A 55 8.31 -14.66 24.87
N LEU A 56 7.03 -14.35 24.71
CA LEU A 56 6.05 -14.46 25.78
C LEU A 56 5.75 -15.94 26.06
N HIS A 57 5.57 -16.73 25.01
CA HIS A 57 5.14 -18.12 25.10
C HIS A 57 6.28 -19.11 25.30
N GLN A 58 7.51 -18.78 24.89
CA GLN A 58 8.68 -19.65 25.08
C GLN A 58 9.67 -19.01 26.05
N ASP A 59 9.97 -19.70 27.15
CA ASP A 59 10.89 -19.24 28.19
C ASP A 59 12.39 -19.47 27.82
N ALA A 60 13.28 -19.00 28.67
CA ALA A 60 14.73 -19.18 28.50
C ALA A 60 15.17 -20.66 28.49
N ASN A 61 14.40 -21.54 29.12
CA ASN A 61 14.64 -23.00 29.13
C ASN A 61 14.01 -23.69 27.92
N LYS A 62 13.47 -22.92 26.97
CA LYS A 62 12.82 -23.37 25.75
C LYS A 62 11.47 -24.10 25.96
N ASN A 63 10.87 -24.01 27.17
CA ASN A 63 9.54 -24.52 27.41
C ASN A 63 8.50 -23.59 26.76
N ILE A 64 7.48 -24.19 26.12
CA ILE A 64 6.42 -23.42 25.42
C ILE A 64 5.11 -23.63 26.17
N ASP A 65 4.42 -22.51 26.46
CA ASP A 65 3.12 -22.50 27.14
C ASP A 65 2.12 -21.61 26.38
N PHE A 66 1.03 -22.20 25.89
CA PHE A 66 -0.12 -21.52 25.32
C PHE A 66 -1.41 -21.69 26.15
N THR A 67 -1.30 -22.31 27.33
CA THR A 67 -2.43 -22.67 28.19
C THR A 67 -2.57 -21.79 29.43
N GLY A 68 -1.59 -20.90 29.63
CA GLY A 68 -1.56 -20.03 30.81
C GLY A 68 -1.15 -20.72 32.09
N PHE A 69 -0.57 -21.92 32.02
CA PHE A 69 -0.11 -22.67 33.19
C PHE A 69 0.99 -21.94 33.96
N SER A 70 1.95 -21.39 33.24
CA SER A 70 3.08 -20.66 33.85
C SER A 70 2.79 -19.17 34.11
N ASP A 71 1.92 -18.56 33.32
CA ASP A 71 1.52 -17.16 33.41
C ASP A 71 0.17 -16.97 32.71
N SER A 72 -0.83 -16.43 33.41
CA SER A 72 -2.19 -16.25 32.91
C SER A 72 -2.26 -15.44 31.60
N ARG A 73 -1.25 -14.60 31.32
CA ARG A 73 -1.13 -13.84 30.05
C ARG A 73 -0.87 -14.73 28.84
N LYS A 74 -0.42 -15.98 29.05
CA LYS A 74 -0.13 -16.95 27.98
C LYS A 74 -1.35 -17.80 27.59
N ASP A 75 -2.50 -17.58 28.23
CA ASP A 75 -3.70 -18.40 28.03
C ASP A 75 -4.41 -18.09 26.71
N LEU A 76 -3.75 -18.44 25.61
CA LEU A 76 -4.30 -18.32 24.26
C LEU A 76 -5.52 -19.23 24.07
N ILE A 77 -5.54 -20.41 24.70
CA ILE A 77 -6.60 -21.39 24.50
C ILE A 77 -7.93 -20.87 25.04
N VAL A 78 -7.97 -20.38 26.27
CA VAL A 78 -9.20 -19.81 26.83
C VAL A 78 -9.63 -18.56 26.06
N PHE A 79 -8.70 -17.74 25.57
CA PHE A 79 -9.05 -16.62 24.70
C PHE A 79 -9.76 -17.07 23.41
N LEU A 80 -9.29 -18.15 22.78
CA LEU A 80 -9.90 -18.70 21.57
C LEU A 80 -11.26 -19.36 21.85
N GLU A 81 -11.41 -20.02 23.01
CA GLU A 81 -12.70 -20.57 23.42
C GLU A 81 -13.73 -19.47 23.65
N LEU A 82 -13.34 -18.41 24.34
CA LEU A 82 -14.19 -17.25 24.56
C LEU A 82 -14.58 -16.58 23.23
N ALA A 83 -13.64 -16.45 22.30
CA ALA A 83 -13.91 -15.92 20.96
C ALA A 83 -14.97 -16.78 20.22
N ARG A 84 -14.88 -18.12 20.34
CA ARG A 84 -15.86 -19.05 19.79
C ARG A 84 -17.22 -18.89 20.43
N GLU A 85 -17.30 -18.80 21.75
CA GLU A 85 -18.56 -18.62 22.52
C GLU A 85 -19.27 -17.31 22.13
N PHE A 86 -18.53 -16.23 21.97
CA PHE A 86 -19.08 -14.94 21.51
C PHE A 86 -19.39 -14.90 20.01
N GLY A 87 -19.01 -15.95 19.25
CA GLY A 87 -19.23 -16.08 17.80
C GLY A 87 -18.28 -15.21 16.96
N PHE A 88 -17.11 -14.87 17.47
CA PHE A 88 -16.09 -14.18 16.71
C PHE A 88 -15.28 -15.10 15.81
N LYS A 89 -14.83 -14.58 14.69
CA LYS A 89 -13.71 -15.11 13.91
C LYS A 89 -12.41 -14.44 14.35
N VAL A 90 -11.29 -15.16 14.21
CA VAL A 90 -10.01 -14.72 14.76
C VAL A 90 -8.95 -14.68 13.68
N ILE A 91 -8.20 -13.59 13.65
CA ILE A 91 -6.95 -13.41 12.92
C ILE A 91 -5.82 -13.53 13.95
N LEU A 92 -4.86 -14.44 13.75
CA LEU A 92 -3.67 -14.52 14.61
C LEU A 92 -2.41 -14.12 13.87
N ARG A 93 -1.51 -13.48 14.61
CA ARG A 93 -0.15 -13.18 14.20
C ARG A 93 0.85 -13.90 15.11
N PRO A 94 1.16 -15.18 14.80
CA PRO A 94 2.03 -15.99 15.66
C PRO A 94 3.53 -15.67 15.53
N GLY A 95 3.88 -14.63 14.84
CA GLY A 95 5.25 -14.25 14.58
C GLY A 95 5.90 -15.05 13.44
N PRO A 96 7.21 -15.30 13.52
CA PRO A 96 8.12 -15.14 14.68
C PRO A 96 8.39 -13.67 15.06
N TRP A 97 8.34 -12.77 14.07
CA TRP A 97 8.54 -11.35 14.27
C TRP A 97 7.19 -10.63 14.39
N VAL A 98 7.04 -9.83 15.44
CA VAL A 98 5.82 -9.03 15.69
C VAL A 98 6.13 -7.52 15.76
N SER A 99 7.29 -7.11 15.24
CA SER A 99 7.73 -5.71 15.16
C SER A 99 7.65 -4.97 16.52
N GLY A 100 7.36 -3.68 16.51
CA GLY A 100 7.18 -2.85 17.71
C GLY A 100 5.97 -3.20 18.60
N GLN A 101 5.24 -4.27 18.28
CA GLN A 101 4.12 -4.71 19.11
C GLN A 101 4.55 -5.35 20.42
N TRP A 102 5.79 -5.89 20.50
CA TRP A 102 6.32 -6.53 21.69
C TRP A 102 7.86 -6.37 21.79
N PRO A 103 8.43 -6.33 23.01
CA PRO A 103 9.88 -6.20 23.17
C PRO A 103 10.67 -7.21 22.34
N ASN A 104 11.82 -6.79 21.81
CA ASN A 104 12.69 -7.55 20.90
C ASN A 104 11.97 -8.11 19.66
N GLY A 105 10.91 -7.42 19.17
CA GLY A 105 10.11 -7.94 18.05
C GLY A 105 9.43 -9.28 18.32
N GLY A 106 9.33 -9.68 19.58
CA GLY A 106 8.79 -10.98 19.98
C GLY A 106 9.81 -12.13 20.00
N LEU A 107 11.08 -11.91 19.66
CA LEU A 107 12.09 -12.96 19.62
C LEU A 107 12.56 -13.39 21.02
N PRO A 108 12.65 -14.71 21.30
CA PRO A 108 13.11 -15.23 22.59
C PRO A 108 14.57 -14.89 22.91
N GLN A 109 14.84 -14.63 24.18
CA GLN A 109 16.17 -14.23 24.66
C GLN A 109 17.27 -15.24 24.34
N PHE A 110 16.97 -16.55 24.33
CA PHE A 110 17.97 -17.58 24.05
C PHE A 110 18.54 -17.51 22.62
N LEU A 111 17.83 -16.91 21.67
CA LEU A 111 18.34 -16.71 20.31
C LEU A 111 19.54 -15.76 20.27
N PHE A 112 19.62 -14.82 21.21
CA PHE A 112 20.69 -13.82 21.27
C PHE A 112 22.03 -14.38 21.78
N SER A 113 22.07 -15.66 22.18
CA SER A 113 23.30 -16.36 22.50
C SER A 113 24.07 -16.83 21.26
N ASP A 114 23.43 -16.89 20.09
CA ASP A 114 24.04 -17.25 18.80
C ASP A 114 23.84 -16.13 17.79
N LEU A 115 24.79 -15.19 17.75
CA LEU A 115 24.70 -14.03 16.85
C LEU A 115 24.79 -14.39 15.36
N LYS A 116 25.15 -15.64 15.02
CA LYS A 116 25.19 -16.10 13.61
C LYS A 116 23.82 -16.17 12.96
N ILE A 117 22.76 -16.32 13.77
CA ILE A 117 21.38 -16.43 13.27
C ILE A 117 20.77 -15.09 12.85
N PHE A 118 21.46 -13.98 13.09
CA PHE A 118 20.95 -12.66 12.75
C PHE A 118 21.44 -12.18 11.39
N ALA A 119 20.63 -11.34 10.77
CA ALA A 119 20.92 -10.74 9.47
C ALA A 119 22.19 -9.86 9.54
N ARG A 120 22.91 -9.79 8.44
CA ARG A 120 24.15 -9.02 8.30
C ARG A 120 23.96 -7.89 7.28
N ASP A 121 24.60 -6.75 7.54
CA ASP A 121 24.75 -5.68 6.56
C ASP A 121 25.83 -6.00 5.51
N SER A 122 26.00 -5.13 4.51
CA SER A 122 27.01 -5.31 3.44
C SER A 122 28.46 -5.33 3.95
N ARG A 123 28.72 -4.89 5.17
CA ARG A 123 30.03 -4.93 5.85
C ARG A 123 30.19 -6.18 6.70
N GLY A 124 29.17 -7.03 6.78
CA GLY A 124 29.17 -8.26 7.57
C GLY A 124 28.85 -8.06 9.07
N GLN A 125 28.39 -6.88 9.47
CA GLN A 125 27.98 -6.60 10.85
C GLN A 125 26.53 -7.01 11.08
N GLU A 126 26.21 -7.43 12.33
CA GLU A 126 24.83 -7.75 12.70
C GLU A 126 23.92 -6.53 12.50
N LEU A 127 22.81 -6.74 11.77
CA LEU A 127 21.84 -5.69 11.56
C LEU A 127 21.04 -5.44 12.83
N ARG A 128 21.19 -4.24 13.39
CA ARG A 128 20.39 -3.75 14.51
C ARG A 128 19.34 -2.77 14.01
N LEU A 129 18.13 -2.94 14.50
CA LEU A 129 17.06 -2.00 14.26
C LEU A 129 17.18 -0.84 15.26
N ASN A 130 17.17 0.38 14.77
CA ASN A 130 17.24 1.58 15.60
C ASN A 130 15.98 1.78 16.42
N ASP A 131 16.08 2.46 17.57
CA ASP A 131 14.95 2.79 18.46
C ASP A 131 13.82 3.56 17.77
N ASP A 132 14.12 4.33 16.72
CA ASP A 132 13.13 5.06 15.90
C ASP A 132 12.08 4.14 15.26
N ALA A 133 12.38 2.86 15.14
CA ALA A 133 11.46 1.84 14.65
C ALA A 133 10.48 1.31 15.72
N GLY A 134 10.51 1.84 16.94
CA GLY A 134 9.70 1.35 18.06
C GLY A 134 10.10 -0.04 18.57
N VAL A 135 11.26 -0.56 18.10
CA VAL A 135 11.83 -1.86 18.48
C VAL A 135 13.18 -1.57 19.13
N SER A 136 13.17 -1.33 20.43
CA SER A 136 14.41 -0.97 21.16
C SER A 136 15.51 -2.02 20.97
N GLY A 137 16.55 -1.66 20.21
CA GLY A 137 17.81 -2.40 20.12
C GLY A 137 17.76 -3.83 19.59
N GLY A 138 16.66 -4.25 18.93
CA GLY A 138 16.47 -5.61 18.44
C GLY A 138 17.34 -5.94 17.23
N TYR A 139 17.76 -7.21 17.13
CA TYR A 139 18.43 -7.75 15.95
C TYR A 139 17.39 -8.30 14.98
N LEU A 140 17.59 -8.08 13.69
CA LEU A 140 16.77 -8.69 12.66
C LEU A 140 17.19 -10.15 12.43
N PRO A 141 16.29 -11.14 12.45
CA PRO A 141 16.64 -12.51 12.13
C PRO A 141 17.13 -12.67 10.69
N SER A 142 18.14 -13.52 10.48
CA SER A 142 18.46 -14.05 9.17
C SER A 142 17.45 -15.16 8.85
N TYR A 143 16.38 -14.82 8.17
CA TYR A 143 15.19 -15.65 8.05
C TYR A 143 15.42 -17.04 7.47
N LEU A 144 16.39 -17.21 6.58
CA LEU A 144 16.73 -18.50 5.95
C LEU A 144 17.90 -19.22 6.62
N HIS A 145 18.49 -18.66 7.68
CA HIS A 145 19.59 -19.32 8.41
C HIS A 145 19.12 -20.63 9.06
N SER A 146 19.85 -21.71 8.87
CA SER A 146 19.44 -23.07 9.26
C SER A 146 19.12 -23.23 10.74
N HIS A 147 19.93 -22.64 11.63
CA HIS A 147 19.69 -22.69 13.09
C HIS A 147 18.45 -21.86 13.47
N PHE A 148 18.24 -20.69 12.87
CA PHE A 148 17.01 -19.93 13.10
C PHE A 148 15.79 -20.73 12.69
N GLN A 149 15.83 -21.32 11.49
CA GLN A 149 14.76 -22.17 10.96
C GLN A 149 14.50 -23.39 11.87
N HIS A 150 15.52 -23.98 12.49
CA HIS A 150 15.35 -25.08 13.43
C HIS A 150 14.51 -24.66 14.66
N PHE A 151 14.86 -23.55 15.33
CA PHE A 151 14.11 -23.05 16.47
C PHE A 151 12.69 -22.63 16.08
N LEU A 152 12.56 -21.98 14.95
CA LEU A 152 11.32 -21.52 14.41
C LEU A 152 10.34 -22.67 14.13
N ARG A 153 10.81 -23.75 13.49
CA ARG A 153 10.00 -24.93 13.21
C ARG A 153 9.51 -25.60 14.49
N ASN A 154 10.33 -25.68 15.53
CA ASN A 154 9.95 -26.24 16.82
C ASN A 154 8.86 -25.39 17.49
N TYR A 155 8.98 -24.08 17.46
CA TYR A 155 7.95 -23.18 17.97
C TYR A 155 6.62 -23.33 17.21
N PHE A 156 6.66 -23.23 15.87
CA PHE A 156 5.46 -23.35 15.06
C PHE A 156 4.83 -24.74 15.12
N LYS A 157 5.63 -25.80 15.23
CA LYS A 157 5.11 -27.15 15.48
C LYS A 157 4.23 -27.15 16.72
N THR A 158 4.75 -26.72 17.87
CA THR A 158 4.01 -26.69 19.13
C THR A 158 2.79 -25.76 19.04
N PHE A 159 2.92 -24.58 18.40
CA PHE A 159 1.82 -23.68 18.16
C PHE A 159 0.68 -24.34 17.37
N ILE A 160 1.02 -24.98 16.25
CA ILE A 160 0.02 -25.63 15.37
C ILE A 160 -0.64 -26.83 16.11
N GLU A 161 0.16 -27.68 16.77
CA GLU A 161 -0.35 -28.85 17.52
C GLU A 161 -1.33 -28.40 18.61
N THR A 162 -1.03 -27.31 19.31
CA THR A 162 -1.89 -26.77 20.37
C THR A 162 -3.14 -26.10 19.82
N THR A 163 -3.03 -25.38 18.69
CA THR A 163 -4.13 -24.54 18.15
C THR A 163 -4.93 -25.21 17.05
N ARG A 164 -4.56 -26.36 16.50
CA ARG A 164 -5.21 -26.99 15.33
C ARG A 164 -6.70 -27.19 15.46
N ASN A 165 -7.21 -27.45 16.68
CA ASN A 165 -8.64 -27.61 16.94
C ASN A 165 -9.41 -26.27 16.98
N TYR A 166 -8.67 -25.16 17.00
CA TYR A 166 -9.19 -23.80 16.94
C TYR A 166 -9.05 -23.18 15.56
N ILE A 167 -8.36 -23.86 14.61
CA ILE A 167 -8.28 -23.42 13.21
C ILE A 167 -9.52 -23.89 12.45
N HIS A 168 -10.03 -23.02 11.59
CA HIS A 168 -11.19 -23.34 10.72
C HIS A 168 -10.95 -24.66 9.94
N PRO A 169 -11.98 -25.55 9.81
CA PRO A 169 -13.38 -25.38 10.17
C PRO A 169 -13.72 -25.73 11.63
N ARG A 170 -12.76 -26.17 12.43
CA ARG A 170 -13.00 -26.66 13.80
C ARG A 170 -13.19 -25.54 14.81
N GLY A 171 -12.59 -24.36 14.56
CA GLY A 171 -12.59 -23.25 15.51
C GLY A 171 -12.63 -21.87 14.87
N PRO A 172 -12.40 -20.81 15.68
CA PRO A 172 -12.58 -19.44 15.26
C PRO A 172 -11.44 -18.87 14.39
N ILE A 173 -10.23 -19.45 14.42
CA ILE A 173 -9.08 -18.97 13.64
C ILE A 173 -9.33 -19.26 12.17
N PHE A 174 -9.54 -18.24 11.36
CA PHE A 174 -9.73 -18.41 9.92
C PHE A 174 -8.58 -17.83 9.10
N MET A 175 -7.79 -16.92 9.69
CA MET A 175 -6.70 -16.21 9.01
C MET A 175 -5.46 -16.12 9.91
N VAL A 176 -4.29 -16.23 9.30
CA VAL A 176 -2.99 -16.11 9.95
C VAL A 176 -2.11 -15.14 9.17
N GLU A 177 -1.55 -14.15 9.87
CA GLU A 177 -0.45 -13.33 9.36
C GLU A 177 0.87 -13.91 9.86
N LEU A 178 1.66 -14.42 8.92
CA LEU A 178 2.98 -14.93 9.19
C LEU A 178 3.98 -13.78 9.15
N ASP A 179 4.67 -13.56 10.25
CA ASP A 179 5.76 -12.59 10.34
C ASP A 179 5.33 -11.14 10.03
N PHE A 180 4.86 -10.44 11.04
CA PHE A 180 4.35 -9.07 10.90
C PHE A 180 5.44 -8.11 10.43
N GLU A 181 5.16 -7.35 9.36
CA GLU A 181 6.12 -6.41 8.73
C GLU A 181 7.45 -7.07 8.31
N THR A 182 7.37 -8.25 7.70
CA THR A 182 8.52 -9.07 7.27
C THR A 182 9.62 -8.28 6.56
N SER A 183 9.26 -7.29 5.75
CA SER A 183 10.20 -6.48 4.98
C SER A 183 10.83 -5.33 5.75
N PHE A 184 10.38 -5.05 6.98
CA PHE A 184 10.68 -3.81 7.69
C PHE A 184 12.19 -3.54 7.82
N GLY A 185 12.98 -4.50 8.31
CA GLY A 185 14.43 -4.31 8.45
C GLY A 185 15.23 -4.37 7.15
N HIS A 186 14.64 -4.85 6.05
CA HIS A 186 15.32 -5.05 4.78
C HIS A 186 15.25 -3.85 3.83
N TYR A 187 14.28 -2.95 3.99
CA TYR A 187 14.10 -1.82 3.08
C TYR A 187 14.86 -0.55 3.48
N LEU A 188 15.40 -0.51 4.70
CA LEU A 188 16.02 0.69 5.27
C LEU A 188 17.17 1.21 4.40
N ASP A 189 17.95 0.28 3.82
CA ASP A 189 19.14 0.58 3.01
C ASP A 189 19.37 -0.56 2.00
N PRO A 190 19.85 -0.31 0.78
CA PRO A 190 20.24 -1.35 -0.17
C PRO A 190 21.26 -2.35 0.39
N GLY A 191 22.16 -1.89 1.26
CA GLY A 191 23.15 -2.71 1.95
C GLY A 191 22.71 -3.26 3.31
N ALA A 192 21.43 -3.08 3.73
CA ALA A 192 21.03 -3.43 5.09
C ALA A 192 20.95 -4.94 5.36
N ALA A 193 20.39 -5.75 4.46
CA ALA A 193 20.20 -7.19 4.66
C ALA A 193 19.88 -7.94 3.35
N ASP A 194 20.09 -9.25 3.26
CA ASP A 194 20.74 -10.08 4.27
C ASP A 194 22.05 -10.62 3.70
N TYR A 195 23.17 -10.23 4.27
CA TYR A 195 24.50 -10.70 3.88
C TYR A 195 25.03 -11.81 4.79
N ASN A 196 24.13 -12.55 5.46
CA ASN A 196 24.53 -13.68 6.29
C ASN A 196 25.27 -14.72 5.43
N PRO A 197 26.52 -15.12 5.77
CA PRO A 197 27.34 -15.99 4.93
C PRO A 197 26.67 -17.33 4.63
N ASP A 198 25.98 -17.95 5.62
CA ASP A 198 25.34 -19.27 5.45
C ASP A 198 24.13 -19.18 4.51
N VAL A 199 23.44 -18.05 4.50
CA VAL A 199 22.33 -17.78 3.60
C VAL A 199 22.84 -17.50 2.18
N LEU A 200 23.85 -16.65 2.04
CA LEU A 200 24.45 -16.32 0.76
C LEU A 200 25.06 -17.53 0.07
N ALA A 201 25.83 -18.35 0.80
CA ALA A 201 26.49 -19.51 0.23
C ALA A 201 25.53 -20.51 -0.43
N LYS A 202 24.30 -20.59 0.06
CA LYS A 202 23.27 -21.51 -0.47
C LYS A 202 22.31 -20.84 -1.43
N TYR A 203 21.63 -19.79 -0.98
CA TYR A 203 20.45 -19.28 -1.67
C TYR A 203 20.76 -18.28 -2.79
N TYR A 204 21.90 -17.59 -2.73
CA TYR A 204 22.25 -16.61 -3.76
C TYR A 204 22.65 -17.29 -5.08
N PRO A 205 23.52 -18.32 -5.11
CA PRO A 205 23.80 -19.05 -6.34
C PRO A 205 22.57 -19.74 -6.94
N GLU A 206 21.73 -20.39 -6.10
CA GLU A 206 20.48 -21.02 -6.55
C GLU A 206 19.55 -20.01 -7.22
N PHE A 207 19.44 -18.82 -6.65
CA PHE A 207 18.64 -17.73 -7.22
C PHE A 207 19.21 -17.26 -8.57
N LEU A 208 20.51 -16.99 -8.67
CA LEU A 208 21.14 -16.57 -9.92
C LEU A 208 21.02 -17.63 -11.00
N MET A 209 21.18 -18.90 -10.65
CA MET A 209 20.97 -20.04 -11.58
C MET A 209 19.52 -20.06 -12.09
N SER A 210 18.54 -19.75 -11.26
CA SER A 210 17.12 -19.72 -11.66
C SER A 210 16.80 -18.62 -12.68
N ILE A 211 17.61 -17.53 -12.72
CA ILE A 211 17.45 -16.42 -13.66
C ILE A 211 18.23 -16.65 -14.97
N TYR A 212 19.49 -17.03 -14.82
CA TYR A 212 20.43 -17.04 -15.94
C TYR A 212 20.59 -18.41 -16.59
N GLU A 213 20.30 -19.52 -15.86
CA GLU A 213 20.43 -20.92 -16.30
C GLU A 213 21.88 -21.34 -16.68
N ASP A 214 22.70 -20.41 -17.19
CA ASP A 214 24.10 -20.61 -17.62
C ASP A 214 24.95 -19.44 -17.11
N ILE A 215 26.10 -19.77 -16.51
CA ILE A 215 27.06 -18.78 -16.00
C ILE A 215 27.57 -17.83 -17.09
N LYS A 216 27.62 -18.25 -18.36
CA LYS A 216 27.99 -17.38 -19.47
C LYS A 216 26.99 -16.27 -19.71
N LYS A 217 25.68 -16.55 -19.53
CA LYS A 217 24.62 -15.52 -19.62
C LYS A 217 24.75 -14.49 -18.50
N LEU A 218 25.03 -14.94 -17.27
CA LEU A 218 25.32 -14.06 -16.15
C LEU A 218 26.56 -13.20 -16.39
N ASN A 219 27.68 -13.83 -16.80
CA ASN A 219 28.92 -13.14 -17.10
C ASN A 219 28.75 -12.06 -18.19
N GLN A 220 27.90 -12.34 -19.18
CA GLN A 220 27.56 -11.36 -20.20
C GLN A 220 26.73 -10.19 -19.62
N ALA A 221 25.79 -10.47 -18.71
CA ALA A 221 24.97 -9.44 -18.08
C ALA A 221 25.79 -8.55 -17.13
N TYR A 222 26.62 -9.14 -16.30
CA TYR A 222 27.44 -8.43 -15.30
C TYR A 222 28.77 -7.90 -15.88
N ARG A 223 29.14 -8.35 -17.10
CA ARG A 223 30.46 -8.07 -17.72
C ARG A 223 31.60 -8.57 -16.85
N GLU A 224 31.40 -9.71 -16.18
CA GLU A 224 32.34 -10.40 -15.30
C GLU A 224 32.83 -11.73 -15.91
N LYS A 225 33.73 -12.42 -15.22
CA LYS A 225 34.29 -13.72 -15.62
C LYS A 225 34.24 -14.69 -14.44
N ALA A 226 33.06 -14.86 -13.82
CA ALA A 226 32.90 -15.84 -12.76
C ALA A 226 32.97 -17.26 -13.36
N GLU A 227 33.65 -18.18 -12.64
CA GLU A 227 33.79 -19.58 -13.06
C GLU A 227 32.52 -20.40 -12.81
N SER A 228 31.79 -20.06 -11.74
CA SER A 228 30.52 -20.70 -11.38
C SER A 228 29.59 -19.69 -10.67
N PHE A 229 28.33 -20.04 -10.44
CA PHE A 229 27.39 -19.20 -9.70
C PHE A 229 27.80 -19.01 -8.25
N GLU A 230 28.46 -20.00 -7.63
CA GLU A 230 28.97 -19.94 -6.26
C GLU A 230 30.11 -18.93 -6.09
N ALA A 231 30.84 -18.64 -7.17
CA ALA A 231 31.91 -17.65 -7.18
C ALA A 231 31.41 -16.19 -7.35
N VAL A 232 30.10 -16.00 -7.56
CA VAL A 232 29.52 -14.66 -7.74
C VAL A 232 29.23 -14.02 -6.42
N GLU A 233 29.96 -12.94 -6.09
CA GLU A 233 29.72 -12.16 -4.88
C GLU A 233 28.56 -11.16 -5.09
N PRO A 234 27.67 -10.96 -4.07
CA PRO A 234 26.67 -9.91 -4.13
C PRO A 234 27.31 -8.51 -4.08
N PRO A 235 26.63 -7.45 -4.60
CA PRO A 235 27.12 -6.11 -4.48
C PRO A 235 27.15 -5.67 -3.01
N ARG A 236 28.25 -5.02 -2.60
CA ARG A 236 28.44 -4.53 -1.22
C ARG A 236 28.57 -3.02 -1.14
N ASN A 237 28.91 -2.37 -2.24
CA ASN A 237 28.97 -0.93 -2.36
C ASN A 237 27.87 -0.42 -3.30
N PHE A 238 27.14 0.58 -2.85
CA PHE A 238 26.01 1.18 -3.56
C PHE A 238 26.24 2.67 -3.86
N ALA A 239 27.47 3.14 -3.69
CA ALA A 239 27.90 4.50 -4.02
C ALA A 239 28.77 4.50 -5.28
N GLY A 240 28.64 5.55 -6.08
CA GLY A 240 29.47 5.76 -7.30
C GLY A 240 29.22 4.69 -8.36
N LEU A 241 28.02 4.14 -8.45
CA LEU A 241 27.64 3.12 -9.43
C LEU A 241 27.67 3.68 -10.86
N ASP A 242 28.04 2.83 -11.81
CA ASP A 242 27.82 3.07 -13.24
C ASP A 242 26.77 2.12 -13.84
N THR A 243 26.46 2.28 -15.13
CA THR A 243 25.44 1.47 -15.81
C THR A 243 25.81 -0.04 -15.88
N ARG A 244 27.09 -0.38 -15.72
CA ARG A 244 27.57 -1.78 -15.74
C ARG A 244 27.26 -2.50 -14.45
N ASP A 245 27.18 -1.75 -13.35
CA ASP A 245 26.89 -2.30 -12.01
C ASP A 245 25.40 -2.59 -11.81
N LEU A 246 24.52 -1.87 -12.52
CA LEU A 246 23.08 -1.90 -12.28
C LEU A 246 22.44 -3.29 -12.48
N PRO A 247 22.79 -4.14 -13.47
CA PRO A 247 22.22 -5.50 -13.55
C PRO A 247 22.46 -6.32 -12.28
N LYS A 248 23.68 -6.29 -11.74
CA LYS A 248 24.06 -7.00 -10.51
C LYS A 248 23.33 -6.43 -9.27
N VAL A 249 23.20 -5.11 -9.20
CA VAL A 249 22.47 -4.43 -8.12
C VAL A 249 20.98 -4.73 -8.17
N PHE A 250 20.36 -4.74 -9.36
CA PHE A 250 18.95 -5.09 -9.49
C PHE A 250 18.67 -6.56 -9.18
N ASP A 251 19.60 -7.46 -9.52
CA ASP A 251 19.48 -8.86 -9.11
C ASP A 251 19.64 -9.05 -7.62
N TRP A 252 20.43 -8.21 -6.95
CA TRP A 252 20.48 -8.19 -5.50
C TRP A 252 19.12 -7.80 -4.88
N PHE A 253 18.44 -6.77 -5.41
CA PHE A 253 17.09 -6.42 -4.94
C PHE A 253 16.09 -7.55 -5.19
N ARG A 254 16.14 -8.21 -6.36
CA ARG A 254 15.30 -9.36 -6.69
C ARG A 254 15.58 -10.55 -5.77
N PHE A 255 16.85 -10.78 -5.42
CA PHE A 255 17.24 -11.82 -4.46
C PHE A 255 16.65 -11.57 -3.08
N ARG A 256 16.68 -10.33 -2.60
CA ARG A 256 16.07 -9.96 -1.30
C ARG A 256 14.56 -10.26 -1.29
N GLU A 257 13.85 -9.93 -2.36
CA GLU A 257 12.43 -10.31 -2.50
C GLU A 257 12.24 -11.83 -2.56
N HIS A 258 13.09 -12.53 -3.31
CA HIS A 258 13.04 -13.99 -3.44
C HIS A 258 13.27 -14.67 -2.08
N MET A 259 14.24 -14.20 -1.30
CA MET A 259 14.54 -14.70 0.04
C MET A 259 13.34 -14.58 0.97
N LEU A 260 12.70 -13.40 1.01
CA LEU A 260 11.50 -13.17 1.83
C LEU A 260 10.31 -14.04 1.39
N ARG A 261 10.09 -14.20 0.08
CA ARG A 261 9.04 -15.08 -0.45
C ARG A 261 9.31 -16.55 -0.11
N THR A 262 10.55 -17.00 -0.22
CA THR A 262 10.98 -18.37 0.13
C THR A 262 10.72 -18.66 1.62
N TYR A 263 11.08 -17.72 2.47
CA TYR A 263 10.85 -17.83 3.91
C TYR A 263 9.36 -17.93 4.25
N LEU A 264 8.53 -17.00 3.76
CA LEU A 264 7.10 -17.01 4.04
C LEU A 264 6.40 -18.25 3.46
N GLY A 265 6.81 -18.67 2.26
CA GLY A 265 6.30 -19.92 1.65
C GLY A 265 6.64 -21.16 2.48
N ALA A 266 7.85 -21.24 3.04
CA ALA A 266 8.24 -22.35 3.91
C ALA A 266 7.41 -22.41 5.20
N LEU A 267 6.98 -21.26 5.75
CA LEU A 267 6.07 -21.23 6.90
C LEU A 267 4.65 -21.69 6.52
N GLU A 268 4.12 -21.25 5.38
CA GLU A 268 2.82 -21.70 4.88
C GLU A 268 2.80 -23.23 4.67
N GLU A 269 3.83 -23.79 4.05
CA GLU A 269 3.98 -25.24 3.86
C GLU A 269 4.09 -26.00 5.18
N LEU A 270 4.68 -25.40 6.21
CA LEU A 270 4.71 -26.01 7.53
C LEU A 270 3.28 -26.18 8.10
N PHE A 271 2.42 -25.16 7.98
CA PHE A 271 1.01 -25.30 8.39
C PHE A 271 0.29 -26.40 7.59
N LYS A 272 0.46 -26.43 6.26
CA LYS A 272 -0.14 -27.46 5.39
C LYS A 272 0.31 -28.87 5.76
N SER A 273 1.57 -29.04 6.18
CA SER A 273 2.09 -30.35 6.62
C SER A 273 1.38 -30.93 7.85
N TYR A 274 0.71 -30.08 8.65
CA TYR A 274 -0.17 -30.47 9.75
C TYR A 274 -1.65 -30.56 9.36
N THR A 275 -1.97 -30.55 8.08
CA THR A 275 -3.34 -30.58 7.55
C THR A 275 -4.24 -29.45 8.06
N VAL A 276 -3.67 -28.27 8.23
CA VAL A 276 -4.39 -27.04 8.56
C VAL A 276 -4.04 -25.96 7.55
N GLU A 277 -5.07 -25.36 6.98
CA GLU A 277 -4.95 -24.36 5.92
C GLU A 277 -5.82 -23.14 6.25
N PRO A 278 -5.39 -22.29 7.21
CA PRO A 278 -6.02 -20.99 7.40
C PRO A 278 -5.78 -20.12 6.14
N LEU A 279 -6.54 -19.07 5.98
CA LEU A 279 -6.21 -18.05 4.99
C LEU A 279 -4.94 -17.34 5.45
N PHE A 280 -3.88 -17.42 4.67
CA PHE A 280 -2.67 -16.66 4.95
C PHE A 280 -2.76 -15.27 4.34
N PHE A 281 -2.22 -14.27 5.04
CA PHE A 281 -2.03 -12.95 4.46
C PHE A 281 -0.67 -12.37 4.82
N ARG A 282 -0.27 -11.36 4.07
CA ARG A 282 1.00 -10.64 4.22
C ARG A 282 0.74 -9.15 4.21
N SER A 283 1.33 -8.42 5.13
CA SER A 283 1.29 -6.97 5.12
C SER A 283 2.41 -6.39 4.25
N LEU A 284 2.03 -5.48 3.36
CA LEU A 284 2.96 -4.77 2.51
C LEU A 284 3.39 -3.47 3.21
N TYR A 285 4.68 -3.20 3.15
CA TYR A 285 5.25 -1.93 3.59
C TYR A 285 5.50 -1.01 2.41
N PHE A 286 5.10 0.26 2.55
CA PHE A 286 5.36 1.33 1.59
C PHE A 286 6.22 2.39 2.24
N ARG A 287 7.29 2.83 1.59
CA ARG A 287 7.96 4.05 1.98
C ARG A 287 7.07 5.25 1.65
N HIS A 288 7.22 6.31 2.44
CA HIS A 288 6.52 7.55 2.17
C HIS A 288 6.85 8.09 0.76
N GLY A 289 5.82 8.40 -0.02
CA GLY A 289 5.95 8.93 -1.38
C GLY A 289 6.18 7.89 -2.49
N ASP A 290 6.40 6.60 -2.17
CA ASP A 290 6.54 5.55 -3.18
C ASP A 290 5.18 5.13 -3.75
N LEU A 291 5.14 4.86 -5.06
CA LEU A 291 3.95 4.31 -5.73
C LEU A 291 3.73 2.83 -5.44
N LEU A 292 4.81 2.08 -5.22
CA LEU A 292 4.82 0.64 -5.04
C LEU A 292 5.29 0.28 -3.64
N PRO A 293 4.91 -0.89 -3.11
CA PRO A 293 5.48 -1.38 -1.86
C PRO A 293 6.98 -1.62 -2.01
N ALA A 294 7.71 -1.53 -0.89
CA ALA A 294 9.17 -1.68 -0.87
C ALA A 294 9.63 -3.02 -1.46
N PHE A 295 8.85 -4.09 -1.24
CA PHE A 295 9.08 -5.42 -1.79
C PHE A 295 7.80 -6.00 -2.39
N ASN A 296 7.97 -6.76 -3.48
CA ASN A 296 6.92 -7.59 -4.02
C ASN A 296 6.93 -8.95 -3.30
N LEU A 297 6.03 -9.12 -2.34
CA LEU A 297 5.89 -10.36 -1.56
C LEU A 297 4.82 -11.32 -2.12
N VAL A 298 4.29 -11.04 -3.31
CA VAL A 298 3.32 -11.91 -3.98
C VAL A 298 3.99 -13.24 -4.35
N PRO A 299 3.46 -14.41 -3.94
CA PRO A 299 3.94 -15.67 -4.45
C PRO A 299 3.63 -15.82 -5.93
N LYS A 300 4.47 -16.58 -6.65
CA LYS A 300 4.23 -16.87 -8.08
C LYS A 300 2.98 -17.73 -8.30
N GLU A 301 2.61 -18.53 -7.32
CA GLU A 301 1.48 -19.45 -7.38
C GLU A 301 0.53 -19.19 -6.20
N ASN A 302 -0.76 -19.04 -6.45
CA ASN A 302 -1.82 -18.70 -5.49
C ASN A 302 -1.59 -17.35 -4.80
N GLN A 303 -2.34 -16.34 -5.20
CA GLN A 303 -2.25 -15.00 -4.58
C GLN A 303 -2.70 -15.08 -3.11
N PRO A 304 -1.80 -14.93 -2.13
CA PRO A 304 -2.23 -14.73 -0.76
C PRO A 304 -2.93 -13.37 -0.69
N MET A 305 -3.81 -13.23 0.25
CA MET A 305 -4.37 -11.93 0.55
C MET A 305 -3.27 -10.98 1.00
N LEU A 306 -3.23 -9.82 0.39
CA LEU A 306 -2.31 -8.75 0.74
C LEU A 306 -3.05 -7.60 1.38
N GLY A 307 -2.44 -6.99 2.37
CA GLY A 307 -2.92 -5.79 3.02
C GLY A 307 -1.80 -4.78 3.20
N ALA A 308 -2.13 -3.56 3.56
CA ALA A 308 -1.14 -2.54 3.91
C ALA A 308 -1.32 -2.08 5.35
N ASN A 309 -0.23 -1.76 6.01
CA ASN A 309 -0.26 -1.05 7.28
C ASN A 309 -0.45 0.45 7.00
N ILE A 310 -1.48 1.02 7.60
CA ILE A 310 -1.85 2.42 7.45
C ILE A 310 -1.52 3.17 8.72
N PHE A 311 -0.60 4.12 8.63
CA PHE A 311 -0.20 5.02 9.72
C PHE A 311 -0.71 6.43 9.44
N PRO A 312 -1.42 7.06 10.39
CA PRO A 312 -1.93 8.43 10.22
C PRO A 312 -0.84 9.46 9.91
N GLU A 313 0.36 9.22 10.43
CA GLU A 313 1.53 10.10 10.29
C GLU A 313 2.03 10.21 8.84
N GLY A 314 1.74 9.21 7.98
CA GLY A 314 2.04 9.24 6.55
C GLY A 314 1.22 10.26 5.76
N GLY A 315 0.18 10.85 6.38
CA GLY A 315 -0.71 11.83 5.75
C GLY A 315 -1.76 11.22 4.82
N TYR A 316 -2.72 12.05 4.42
CA TYR A 316 -3.85 11.62 3.59
C TYR A 316 -3.44 11.10 2.21
N PHE A 317 -2.50 11.77 1.57
CA PHE A 317 -2.07 11.40 0.22
C PHE A 317 -1.39 10.03 0.17
N ASP A 318 -0.59 9.71 1.18
CA ASP A 318 0.05 8.39 1.33
C ASP A 318 -0.99 7.27 1.51
N LEU A 319 -1.99 7.50 2.35
CA LEU A 319 -3.13 6.58 2.53
C LEU A 319 -3.87 6.35 1.20
N LEU A 320 -4.11 7.44 0.45
CA LEU A 320 -4.78 7.39 -0.84
C LEU A 320 -4.00 6.51 -1.84
N GLN A 321 -2.68 6.69 -1.95
CA GLN A 321 -1.83 5.92 -2.87
C GLN A 321 -1.83 4.43 -2.53
N LYS A 322 -1.74 4.06 -1.25
CA LYS A 322 -1.81 2.65 -0.80
C LYS A 322 -3.14 2.00 -1.21
N GLY A 323 -4.26 2.69 -0.97
CA GLY A 323 -5.58 2.23 -1.38
C GLY A 323 -5.69 2.04 -2.90
N ARG A 324 -5.17 3.00 -3.68
CA ARG A 324 -5.14 2.95 -5.15
C ARG A 324 -4.31 1.80 -5.69
N PHE A 325 -3.14 1.53 -5.08
CA PHE A 325 -2.31 0.39 -5.46
C PHE A 325 -2.99 -0.95 -5.14
N LEU A 326 -3.46 -1.15 -3.91
CA LEU A 326 -4.10 -2.40 -3.52
C LEU A 326 -5.35 -2.69 -4.36
N GLN A 327 -6.18 -1.68 -4.60
CA GLN A 327 -7.37 -1.81 -5.44
C GLN A 327 -7.03 -2.07 -6.90
N GLY A 328 -6.01 -1.38 -7.42
CA GLY A 328 -5.59 -1.51 -8.81
C GLY A 328 -4.94 -2.84 -9.10
N GLU A 329 -3.99 -3.27 -8.27
CA GLU A 329 -3.20 -4.47 -8.49
C GLU A 329 -3.96 -5.75 -8.12
N PHE A 330 -4.68 -5.75 -6.97
CA PHE A 330 -5.28 -6.96 -6.37
C PHE A 330 -6.81 -6.97 -6.38
N ASP A 331 -7.45 -5.92 -6.89
CA ASP A 331 -8.91 -5.76 -6.90
C ASP A 331 -9.55 -5.74 -5.49
N PHE A 332 -8.75 -5.80 -4.43
CA PHE A 332 -9.19 -5.77 -3.03
C PHE A 332 -8.20 -4.99 -2.17
N ALA A 333 -8.64 -3.90 -1.57
CA ALA A 333 -7.84 -3.10 -0.66
C ALA A 333 -8.27 -3.33 0.79
N TRP A 334 -7.34 -3.84 1.61
CA TRP A 334 -7.55 -4.08 3.04
C TRP A 334 -6.42 -3.44 3.86
N ALA A 335 -6.78 -2.69 4.89
CA ALA A 335 -5.83 -2.17 5.86
C ALA A 335 -5.56 -3.24 6.92
N ALA A 336 -4.44 -3.97 6.77
CA ALA A 336 -4.03 -5.06 7.67
C ALA A 336 -3.84 -4.56 9.11
N SER A 337 -3.35 -3.33 9.26
CA SER A 337 -3.40 -2.56 10.50
C SER A 337 -3.76 -1.12 10.17
N PHE A 338 -4.95 -0.69 10.58
CA PHE A 338 -5.35 0.70 10.51
C PHE A 338 -5.04 1.35 11.86
N VAL A 339 -3.88 2.00 11.93
CA VAL A 339 -3.36 2.57 13.17
C VAL A 339 -4.16 3.82 13.54
N SER A 340 -4.93 3.74 14.61
CA SER A 340 -5.72 4.85 15.16
C SER A 340 -5.21 5.15 16.56
N GLY A 341 -4.68 6.33 16.75
CA GLY A 341 -3.95 6.69 17.96
C GLY A 341 -2.45 6.39 17.85
N SER A 342 -1.72 6.55 18.94
CA SER A 342 -0.29 6.26 19.00
C SER A 342 0.16 5.85 20.41
N ALA A 343 1.34 5.23 20.52
CA ALA A 343 1.99 5.06 21.80
C ALA A 343 2.40 6.44 22.34
N ALA A 344 2.04 6.74 23.58
CA ALA A 344 2.44 7.98 24.23
C ALA A 344 3.93 7.94 24.58
N THR A 345 4.66 8.98 24.24
CA THR A 345 6.04 9.19 24.72
C THR A 345 6.02 9.53 26.21
N GLU A 346 7.15 9.34 26.92
CA GLU A 346 7.28 9.73 28.33
C GLU A 346 6.87 11.21 28.55
N ARG A 347 7.25 12.10 27.65
CA ARG A 347 6.87 13.51 27.70
C ARG A 347 5.36 13.71 27.56
N GLN A 348 4.71 12.96 26.67
CA GLN A 348 3.25 13.02 26.49
C GLN A 348 2.51 12.48 27.72
N ILE A 349 3.05 11.46 28.39
CA ILE A 349 2.51 10.92 29.65
C ILE A 349 2.60 11.97 30.76
N GLN A 350 3.75 12.67 30.87
CA GLN A 350 3.98 13.69 31.90
C GLN A 350 3.06 14.92 31.75
N VAL A 351 2.73 15.34 30.52
CA VAL A 351 1.87 16.52 30.25
C VAL A 351 0.39 16.18 30.11
N GLY A 352 0.02 14.94 30.32
CA GLY A 352 -1.33 14.43 30.08
C GLY A 352 -1.58 14.10 28.59
N VAL A 353 -2.13 12.93 28.36
CA VAL A 353 -2.44 12.45 26.99
C VAL A 353 -3.64 13.23 26.46
N ARG A 354 -3.48 13.88 25.31
CA ARG A 354 -4.59 14.58 24.64
C ARG A 354 -5.58 13.56 24.08
N ASN A 355 -6.86 13.83 24.19
CA ASN A 355 -7.89 13.02 23.55
C ASN A 355 -7.67 13.04 22.03
N TYR A 356 -7.80 11.87 21.40
CA TYR A 356 -7.80 11.75 19.95
C TYR A 356 -9.15 12.28 19.42
N PRO A 357 -9.19 13.42 18.71
CA PRO A 357 -10.45 14.09 18.37
C PRO A 357 -11.34 13.22 17.47
N ASP A 358 -12.66 13.25 17.74
CA ASP A 358 -13.64 12.50 16.94
C ASP A 358 -13.65 12.92 15.46
N GLY A 359 -13.45 14.21 15.17
CA GLY A 359 -13.33 14.72 13.80
C GLY A 359 -12.14 14.13 13.07
N LEU A 360 -10.98 14.03 13.72
CA LEU A 360 -9.79 13.41 13.15
C LEU A 360 -10.02 11.91 12.87
N ARG A 361 -10.73 11.23 13.77
CA ARG A 361 -11.11 9.82 13.58
C ARG A 361 -12.03 9.62 12.39
N ARG A 362 -13.07 10.46 12.26
CA ARG A 362 -13.97 10.45 11.09
C ARG A 362 -13.21 10.76 9.81
N PHE A 363 -12.28 11.71 9.84
CA PHE A 363 -11.41 12.02 8.71
C PHE A 363 -10.67 10.78 8.22
N TYR A 364 -9.91 10.07 9.07
CA TYR A 364 -9.13 8.90 8.64
C TYR A 364 -10.00 7.73 8.18
N LEU A 365 -11.12 7.45 8.86
CA LEU A 365 -12.05 6.41 8.45
C LEU A 365 -12.66 6.70 7.08
N THR A 366 -13.10 7.94 6.86
CA THR A 366 -13.67 8.37 5.57
C THR A 366 -12.61 8.38 4.48
N ALA A 367 -11.40 8.84 4.79
CA ALA A 367 -10.26 8.84 3.88
C ALA A 367 -9.91 7.41 3.40
N ALA A 368 -9.89 6.43 4.30
CA ALA A 368 -9.67 5.03 3.92
C ALA A 368 -10.75 4.53 2.96
N MET A 369 -12.04 4.76 3.26
CA MET A 369 -13.13 4.32 2.38
C MET A 369 -13.10 5.02 1.04
N SER A 370 -12.88 6.33 1.01
CA SER A 370 -12.83 7.12 -0.23
C SER A 370 -11.67 6.72 -1.13
N SER A 371 -10.56 6.23 -0.56
CA SER A 371 -9.38 5.75 -1.30
C SER A 371 -9.53 4.36 -1.89
N GLY A 372 -10.61 3.64 -1.56
CA GLY A 372 -10.93 2.32 -2.11
C GLY A 372 -10.74 1.15 -1.15
N PHE A 373 -10.32 1.38 0.11
CA PHE A 373 -10.31 0.31 1.10
C PHE A 373 -11.72 -0.25 1.32
N LYS A 374 -11.82 -1.56 1.44
CA LYS A 374 -13.08 -2.29 1.66
C LYS A 374 -13.19 -2.82 3.09
N GLY A 375 -12.11 -2.77 3.84
CA GLY A 375 -12.07 -3.17 5.23
C GLY A 375 -10.77 -2.79 5.91
N MET A 376 -10.72 -3.02 7.21
CA MET A 376 -9.55 -2.71 8.03
C MET A 376 -9.53 -3.52 9.32
N ASN A 377 -8.32 -3.76 9.84
CA ASN A 377 -8.10 -4.19 11.22
C ASN A 377 -7.80 -2.93 12.06
N TYR A 378 -8.70 -2.58 12.97
CA TYR A 378 -8.61 -1.36 13.77
C TYR A 378 -7.58 -1.50 14.89
N TYR A 379 -6.41 -0.91 14.72
CA TYR A 379 -5.26 -0.99 15.64
C TYR A 379 -5.08 0.33 16.38
N MET A 380 -5.11 0.46 17.72
CA MET A 380 -5.58 -0.51 18.73
C MET A 380 -7.04 -0.17 19.08
N PHE A 381 -7.91 -1.16 19.10
CA PHE A 381 -9.28 -0.97 19.56
C PHE A 381 -9.39 -1.08 21.07
N VAL A 382 -8.72 -2.05 21.67
CA VAL A 382 -8.55 -2.17 23.12
C VAL A 382 -7.15 -1.66 23.48
N ASP A 383 -7.08 -0.82 24.52
CA ASP A 383 -5.86 -0.16 24.95
C ASP A 383 -4.70 -1.15 25.18
N ARG A 384 -3.51 -0.68 24.86
CA ARG A 384 -2.22 -1.29 25.20
C ARG A 384 -1.41 -0.29 26.06
N ASP A 385 -0.28 -0.75 26.57
CA ASP A 385 0.54 0.07 27.45
C ASP A 385 0.88 1.42 26.79
N HIS A 386 0.48 2.50 27.47
CA HIS A 386 0.69 3.90 27.04
C HIS A 386 0.14 4.24 25.64
N TRP A 387 -0.91 3.55 25.21
CA TRP A 387 -1.58 3.87 23.95
C TRP A 387 -2.72 4.85 24.18
N TYR A 388 -2.76 5.97 23.47
CA TYR A 388 -3.90 6.88 23.50
C TYR A 388 -4.72 6.78 22.22
N GLY A 389 -6.02 7.04 22.34
CA GLY A 389 -6.96 6.95 21.23
C GLY A 389 -7.65 5.60 21.08
N ALA A 390 -7.38 4.60 21.94
CA ALA A 390 -8.12 3.35 21.94
C ALA A 390 -9.58 3.55 22.40
N PRO A 391 -10.56 2.99 21.67
CA PRO A 391 -11.98 3.07 22.02
C PRO A 391 -12.39 2.37 23.32
N LEU A 392 -11.64 1.34 23.72
CA LEU A 392 -11.80 0.62 24.97
C LEU A 392 -10.53 0.64 25.80
N ALA A 393 -10.66 0.92 27.08
CA ALA A 393 -9.60 0.68 28.06
C ALA A 393 -9.43 -0.83 28.32
N LYS A 394 -8.34 -1.24 28.99
CA LYS A 394 -8.03 -2.65 29.29
C LYS A 394 -9.09 -3.32 30.18
N ASP A 395 -9.76 -2.56 31.04
CA ASP A 395 -10.88 -3.03 31.89
C ASP A 395 -12.23 -3.05 31.17
N GLY A 396 -12.21 -2.72 29.86
CA GLY A 396 -13.39 -2.62 29.03
C GLY A 396 -14.10 -1.25 29.12
N THR A 397 -13.66 -0.31 29.94
CA THR A 397 -14.31 1.03 30.00
C THR A 397 -14.33 1.67 28.61
N ILE A 398 -15.49 2.19 28.22
CA ILE A 398 -15.69 2.89 26.95
C ILE A 398 -15.02 4.26 27.03
N SER A 399 -14.17 4.56 26.06
CA SER A 399 -13.49 5.84 25.89
C SER A 399 -13.98 6.60 24.66
N SER A 400 -13.45 7.82 24.46
CA SER A 400 -13.79 8.64 23.30
C SER A 400 -13.54 7.89 21.98
N GLY A 401 -14.38 8.12 20.99
CA GLY A 401 -14.29 7.48 19.68
C GLY A 401 -15.01 6.14 19.53
N TYR A 402 -15.43 5.48 20.61
CA TYR A 402 -16.19 4.22 20.52
C TYR A 402 -17.50 4.40 19.73
N GLU A 403 -18.27 5.44 20.07
CA GLU A 403 -19.55 5.71 19.38
C GLU A 403 -19.33 6.14 17.93
N VAL A 404 -18.25 6.85 17.62
CA VAL A 404 -17.87 7.20 16.23
C VAL A 404 -17.64 5.94 15.40
N ILE A 405 -16.90 4.97 15.94
CA ILE A 405 -16.59 3.73 15.22
C ILE A 405 -17.84 2.86 15.07
N LYS A 406 -18.64 2.77 16.12
CA LYS A 406 -19.92 2.03 16.09
C LYS A 406 -20.88 2.61 15.04
N LEU A 407 -20.99 3.93 14.96
CA LEU A 407 -21.77 4.63 13.95
C LEU A 407 -21.21 4.40 12.55
N PHE A 408 -19.90 4.50 12.39
CA PHE A 408 -19.22 4.22 11.14
C PHE A 408 -19.47 2.78 10.66
N ASN A 409 -19.33 1.77 11.53
CA ASN A 409 -19.63 0.38 11.17
C ASN A 409 -21.11 0.20 10.77
N ALA A 410 -22.03 0.82 11.48
CA ALA A 410 -23.46 0.78 11.13
C ALA A 410 -23.71 1.39 9.75
N ALA A 411 -23.04 2.52 9.44
CA ALA A 411 -23.11 3.15 8.12
C ALA A 411 -22.59 2.24 7.00
N ILE A 412 -21.43 1.61 7.19
CA ILE A 412 -20.81 0.70 6.22
C ILE A 412 -21.72 -0.51 5.93
N LEU A 413 -22.29 -1.11 6.97
CA LEU A 413 -23.22 -2.23 6.84
C LEU A 413 -24.52 -1.81 6.16
N GLY A 414 -25.06 -0.64 6.52
CA GLY A 414 -26.31 -0.09 5.97
C GLY A 414 -26.22 0.23 4.48
N VAL A 415 -25.09 0.75 4.02
CA VAL A 415 -24.88 1.06 2.60
C VAL A 415 -24.46 -0.13 1.76
N LYS A 416 -24.12 -1.26 2.40
CA LYS A 416 -23.55 -2.46 1.73
C LYS A 416 -22.31 -2.07 0.90
N LEU A 417 -21.26 -1.64 1.58
CA LEU A 417 -20.04 -1.07 0.97
C LEU A 417 -19.47 -1.93 -0.19
N HIS A 418 -19.61 -3.26 -0.10
CA HIS A 418 -19.12 -4.18 -1.14
C HIS A 418 -19.82 -4.03 -2.50
N GLU A 419 -21.06 -3.50 -2.51
CA GLU A 419 -21.79 -3.22 -3.76
C GLU A 419 -21.36 -1.90 -4.42
N LEU A 420 -20.58 -1.06 -3.72
CA LEU A 420 -20.21 0.27 -4.18
C LEU A 420 -18.82 0.25 -4.82
N LYS A 421 -18.71 0.78 -6.03
CA LYS A 421 -17.44 0.89 -6.77
C LYS A 421 -17.24 2.31 -7.29
N SER A 422 -16.00 2.77 -7.29
CA SER A 422 -15.63 4.00 -7.96
C SER A 422 -15.49 3.78 -9.46
N SER A 423 -15.71 4.85 -10.24
CA SER A 423 -15.48 4.80 -11.69
C SER A 423 -14.08 5.31 -11.98
N LYS A 424 -13.18 4.41 -12.36
CA LYS A 424 -11.78 4.72 -12.63
C LYS A 424 -11.50 4.59 -14.12
N LYS A 425 -11.04 5.67 -14.72
CA LYS A 425 -10.68 5.75 -16.14
C LYS A 425 -9.19 5.83 -16.39
N ILE A 426 -8.42 6.06 -15.33
CA ILE A 426 -6.97 6.29 -15.36
C ILE A 426 -6.27 5.20 -14.59
N CYS A 427 -5.17 4.67 -15.16
CA CYS A 427 -4.24 3.80 -14.46
C CYS A 427 -2.84 4.40 -14.50
N ILE A 428 -2.15 4.42 -13.37
CA ILE A 428 -0.75 4.83 -13.24
C ILE A 428 0.10 3.57 -13.13
N ILE A 429 1.10 3.43 -13.98
CA ILE A 429 2.05 2.31 -13.91
C ILE A 429 3.24 2.74 -13.07
N GLY A 430 3.46 2.05 -11.94
CA GLY A 430 4.70 2.13 -11.19
C GLY A 430 5.78 1.25 -11.84
N ASN A 431 7.04 1.64 -11.71
CA ASN A 431 8.18 0.85 -12.16
C ASN A 431 9.13 0.58 -10.99
N ARG A 432 9.24 -0.68 -10.59
CA ARG A 432 10.04 -1.11 -9.44
C ARG A 432 11.54 -0.84 -9.63
N MET A 433 12.05 -1.01 -10.84
CA MET A 433 13.47 -0.75 -11.11
C MET A 433 13.81 0.74 -10.93
N TYR A 434 12.88 1.63 -11.31
CA TYR A 434 13.06 3.07 -11.09
C TYR A 434 12.97 3.42 -9.60
N GLN A 435 12.08 2.75 -8.86
CA GLN A 435 11.99 2.91 -7.40
C GLN A 435 13.26 2.40 -6.70
N TRP A 436 13.82 1.26 -7.12
CA TRP A 436 15.10 0.79 -6.60
C TRP A 436 16.24 1.76 -6.94
N LEU A 437 16.28 2.27 -8.17
CA LEU A 437 17.30 3.22 -8.57
C LEU A 437 17.26 4.49 -7.72
N SER A 438 16.09 4.97 -7.30
CA SER A 438 15.96 6.13 -6.42
C SER A 438 16.52 5.92 -5.00
N LEU A 439 16.87 4.68 -4.63
CA LEU A 439 17.52 4.33 -3.35
C LEU A 439 19.05 4.35 -3.42
N LEU A 440 19.61 4.51 -4.62
CA LEU A 440 21.03 4.36 -4.90
C LEU A 440 21.67 5.71 -5.15
N ASP A 441 22.96 5.82 -4.85
CA ASP A 441 23.81 6.83 -5.47
C ASP A 441 24.07 6.39 -6.92
N HIS A 442 23.13 6.73 -7.79
CA HIS A 442 23.01 6.21 -9.14
C HIS A 442 23.85 6.98 -10.16
N PRO A 443 24.13 6.39 -11.34
CA PRO A 443 24.87 7.06 -12.41
C PRO A 443 24.26 8.40 -12.80
N LYS A 444 25.11 9.37 -13.12
CA LYS A 444 24.68 10.73 -13.49
C LYS A 444 23.64 10.73 -14.61
N GLU A 445 23.75 9.79 -15.54
CA GLU A 445 22.83 9.62 -16.67
C GLU A 445 21.39 9.31 -16.23
N PHE A 446 21.20 8.80 -15.01
CA PHE A 446 19.88 8.42 -14.50
C PHE A 446 19.40 9.27 -13.31
N GLN A 447 20.10 10.35 -12.95
CA GLN A 447 19.68 11.25 -11.86
C GLN A 447 18.27 11.81 -12.08
N TYR A 448 17.82 11.94 -13.33
CA TYR A 448 16.46 12.37 -13.64
C TYR A 448 15.39 11.36 -13.23
N VAL A 449 15.73 10.07 -13.03
CA VAL A 449 14.75 8.99 -12.73
C VAL A 449 14.12 9.20 -11.36
N GLU A 450 14.89 9.60 -10.35
CA GLU A 450 14.35 9.95 -9.03
C GLU A 450 13.31 11.08 -9.14
N ARG A 451 13.63 12.13 -9.88
CA ARG A 451 12.69 13.24 -10.14
C ARG A 451 11.48 12.76 -10.91
N LEU A 452 11.69 11.94 -11.96
CA LEU A 452 10.62 11.36 -12.75
C LEU A 452 9.63 10.58 -11.88
N MET A 453 10.11 9.78 -10.92
CA MET A 453 9.26 9.02 -10.01
C MET A 453 8.53 9.93 -9.02
N SER A 454 9.22 10.92 -8.45
CA SER A 454 8.59 11.94 -7.60
C SER A 454 7.54 12.77 -8.35
N ASP A 455 7.81 13.13 -9.59
CA ASP A 455 6.88 13.88 -10.44
C ASP A 455 5.64 13.05 -10.82
N ALA A 456 5.79 11.74 -11.00
CA ALA A 456 4.67 10.84 -11.20
C ALA A 456 3.84 10.67 -9.92
N SER A 457 4.49 10.38 -8.79
CA SER A 457 3.79 10.12 -7.51
C SER A 457 3.25 11.39 -6.87
N SER A 458 4.12 12.34 -6.51
CA SER A 458 3.75 13.56 -5.79
C SER A 458 3.29 14.70 -6.70
N GLY A 459 3.58 14.64 -8.00
CA GLY A 459 3.12 15.59 -9.01
C GLY A 459 1.78 15.17 -9.61
N PHE A 460 1.81 14.32 -10.64
CA PHE A 460 0.62 13.99 -11.43
C PHE A 460 -0.49 13.30 -10.64
N CYS A 461 -0.16 12.34 -9.75
CA CYS A 461 -1.18 11.70 -8.90
C CYS A 461 -1.86 12.72 -7.96
N ARG A 462 -1.11 13.68 -7.43
CA ARG A 462 -1.67 14.75 -6.58
C ARG A 462 -2.58 15.70 -7.38
N ASP A 463 -2.26 15.94 -8.64
CA ASP A 463 -3.11 16.74 -9.52
C ASP A 463 -4.42 16.03 -9.84
N LEU A 464 -4.39 14.72 -10.06
CA LEU A 464 -5.62 13.91 -10.21
C LEU A 464 -6.51 14.02 -8.96
N MET A 465 -5.92 13.95 -7.76
CA MET A 465 -6.65 14.16 -6.51
C MET A 465 -7.27 15.56 -6.45
N ARG A 466 -6.51 16.62 -6.78
CA ARG A 466 -7.02 18.01 -6.82
C ARG A 466 -8.19 18.16 -7.80
N LEU A 467 -8.12 17.46 -8.93
CA LEU A 467 -9.20 17.42 -9.93
C LEU A 467 -10.36 16.50 -9.54
N LYS A 468 -10.31 15.86 -8.36
CA LYS A 468 -11.32 14.90 -7.89
C LYS A 468 -11.52 13.74 -8.88
N LEU A 469 -10.43 13.30 -9.50
CA LEU A 469 -10.39 12.17 -10.42
C LEU A 469 -9.83 10.94 -9.73
N ASP A 470 -10.56 9.85 -9.85
CA ASP A 470 -10.17 8.58 -9.30
C ASP A 470 -9.26 7.81 -10.28
N TYR A 471 -8.27 7.09 -9.76
CA TYR A 471 -7.31 6.33 -10.55
C TYR A 471 -6.87 5.06 -9.81
N ASP A 472 -6.29 4.13 -10.55
CA ASP A 472 -5.59 2.98 -9.99
C ASP A 472 -4.08 3.12 -10.16
N ILE A 473 -3.33 2.48 -9.27
CA ILE A 473 -1.88 2.30 -9.42
C ILE A 473 -1.63 0.81 -9.61
N ARG A 474 -0.76 0.46 -10.59
CA ARG A 474 -0.39 -0.92 -10.87
C ARG A 474 1.13 -1.03 -11.10
N GLU A 475 1.68 -2.19 -10.78
CA GLU A 475 3.03 -2.59 -11.18
C GLU A 475 2.98 -3.50 -12.42
N THR A 476 1.98 -4.37 -12.49
CA THR A 476 1.85 -5.35 -13.58
C THR A 476 1.23 -4.75 -14.83
N MET A 477 1.78 -5.12 -15.99
CA MET A 477 1.28 -4.74 -17.31
C MET A 477 0.29 -5.79 -17.87
N ASP A 478 -0.66 -6.22 -17.03
CA ASP A 478 -1.73 -7.13 -17.44
C ASP A 478 -2.65 -6.45 -18.46
N LEU A 479 -2.59 -6.91 -19.70
CA LEU A 479 -3.31 -6.30 -20.83
C LEU A 479 -4.83 -6.40 -20.72
N GLU A 480 -5.37 -7.43 -20.06
CA GLU A 480 -6.82 -7.57 -19.87
C GLU A 480 -7.31 -6.57 -18.82
N LYS A 481 -6.57 -6.44 -17.74
CA LYS A 481 -6.88 -5.48 -16.69
C LYS A 481 -6.66 -4.03 -17.15
N LEU A 482 -5.64 -3.76 -17.97
CA LEU A 482 -5.35 -2.42 -18.46
C LEU A 482 -6.28 -1.94 -19.59
N ALA A 483 -6.83 -2.86 -20.37
CA ALA A 483 -7.76 -2.53 -21.48
C ALA A 483 -9.07 -1.87 -21.02
N LYS A 484 -9.38 -1.89 -19.72
CA LYS A 484 -10.58 -1.24 -19.16
C LYS A 484 -10.43 0.27 -18.91
N TYR A 485 -9.20 0.80 -18.96
CA TYR A 485 -8.94 2.22 -18.74
C TYR A 485 -8.97 3.01 -20.04
N ASP A 486 -9.41 4.25 -19.96
CA ASP A 486 -9.38 5.19 -21.08
C ASP A 486 -7.96 5.75 -21.28
N LEU A 487 -7.19 5.84 -20.19
CA LEU A 487 -5.83 6.38 -20.17
C LEU A 487 -4.90 5.59 -19.23
N VAL A 488 -3.73 5.22 -19.74
CA VAL A 488 -2.66 4.64 -18.95
C VAL A 488 -1.47 5.60 -18.91
N PHE A 489 -1.06 6.01 -17.72
CA PHE A 489 0.11 6.86 -17.51
C PHE A 489 1.34 6.01 -17.17
N VAL A 490 2.46 6.26 -17.86
CA VAL A 490 3.69 5.47 -17.73
C VAL A 490 4.91 6.38 -17.57
N PRO A 491 5.54 6.45 -16.38
CA PRO A 491 6.88 7.01 -16.26
C PRO A 491 7.87 6.16 -17.07
N MET A 492 8.72 6.80 -17.88
CA MET A 492 9.66 6.09 -18.75
C MET A 492 11.09 6.62 -18.61
N ALA A 493 12.04 5.70 -18.42
CA ALA A 493 13.46 5.98 -18.53
C ALA A 493 14.06 5.29 -19.76
N GLU A 494 15.33 5.58 -20.04
CA GLU A 494 16.05 5.00 -21.19
C GLU A 494 16.22 3.48 -21.09
N PHE A 495 15.85 2.88 -19.97
CA PHE A 495 15.76 1.42 -19.81
C PHE A 495 14.37 1.02 -19.31
N MET A 496 13.84 -0.06 -19.85
CA MET A 496 12.53 -0.61 -19.50
C MET A 496 12.49 -2.08 -19.91
N PRO A 497 11.95 -3.01 -19.09
CA PRO A 497 11.82 -4.41 -19.47
C PRO A 497 11.18 -4.59 -20.84
N ALA A 498 11.73 -5.50 -21.64
CA ALA A 498 11.25 -5.77 -22.99
C ALA A 498 9.74 -6.07 -23.01
N ALA A 499 9.28 -6.91 -22.08
CA ALA A 499 7.86 -7.24 -21.93
C ALA A 499 6.95 -6.02 -21.66
N GLN A 500 7.45 -5.03 -20.90
CA GLN A 500 6.69 -3.79 -20.66
C GLN A 500 6.62 -2.93 -21.94
N GLN A 501 7.71 -2.86 -22.70
CA GLN A 501 7.71 -2.15 -23.99
C GLN A 501 6.70 -2.76 -24.96
N GLU A 502 6.65 -4.09 -25.07
CA GLU A 502 5.69 -4.84 -25.88
C GLU A 502 4.25 -4.62 -25.42
N ALA A 503 4.02 -4.68 -24.10
CA ALA A 503 2.70 -4.46 -23.51
C ALA A 503 2.14 -3.06 -23.85
N ILE A 504 2.96 -2.02 -23.84
CA ILE A 504 2.55 -0.66 -24.25
C ILE A 504 2.10 -0.67 -25.73
N VAL A 505 2.84 -1.35 -26.61
CA VAL A 505 2.46 -1.46 -28.02
C VAL A 505 1.11 -2.18 -28.17
N GLU A 506 0.90 -3.26 -27.45
CA GLU A 506 -0.35 -4.02 -27.49
C GLU A 506 -1.55 -3.22 -26.94
N LEU A 507 -1.36 -2.42 -25.87
CA LEU A 507 -2.38 -1.51 -25.37
C LEU A 507 -2.81 -0.50 -26.43
N LEU A 508 -1.85 0.10 -27.13
CA LEU A 508 -2.13 1.04 -28.22
C LEU A 508 -2.88 0.36 -29.37
N LYS A 509 -2.55 -0.89 -29.71
CA LYS A 509 -3.29 -1.67 -30.73
C LYS A 509 -4.74 -1.92 -30.30
N LYS A 510 -4.98 -2.19 -29.01
CA LYS A 510 -6.31 -2.37 -28.43
C LYS A 510 -7.12 -1.09 -28.38
N GLY A 511 -6.51 0.08 -28.53
CA GLY A 511 -7.16 1.39 -28.52
C GLY A 511 -7.10 2.15 -27.20
N VAL A 512 -6.30 1.68 -26.25
CA VAL A 512 -6.03 2.38 -25.00
C VAL A 512 -5.05 3.53 -25.27
N ASN A 513 -5.35 4.72 -24.76
CA ASN A 513 -4.44 5.85 -24.85
C ASN A 513 -3.36 5.74 -23.78
N VAL A 514 -2.12 6.06 -24.15
CA VAL A 514 -0.97 6.02 -23.25
C VAL A 514 -0.32 7.39 -23.15
N VAL A 515 -0.20 7.92 -21.94
CA VAL A 515 0.59 9.13 -21.65
C VAL A 515 1.90 8.69 -21.00
N ALA A 516 2.98 8.94 -21.68
CA ALA A 516 4.32 8.67 -21.21
C ALA A 516 5.03 9.96 -20.78
N CYS A 517 5.70 9.93 -19.64
CA CYS A 517 6.54 11.01 -19.16
C CYS A 517 7.98 10.52 -18.98
N GLY A 518 8.95 11.26 -19.52
CA GLY A 518 10.37 10.92 -19.44
C GLY A 518 11.01 10.63 -20.80
N LEU A 519 11.83 9.59 -20.91
CA LEU A 519 12.63 9.30 -22.12
C LEU A 519 12.24 7.93 -22.72
N MET A 520 12.34 7.82 -24.05
CA MET A 520 12.11 6.57 -24.76
C MET A 520 13.15 5.52 -24.37
N PRO A 521 12.73 4.27 -24.06
CA PRO A 521 13.65 3.21 -23.69
C PRO A 521 14.53 2.80 -24.87
N LYS A 522 15.81 2.65 -24.59
CA LYS A 522 16.86 2.14 -25.48
C LYS A 522 17.32 0.76 -25.06
N TYR A 523 17.18 0.43 -23.77
CA TYR A 523 17.70 -0.76 -23.13
C TYR A 523 16.59 -1.56 -22.44
N ASP A 524 16.83 -2.85 -22.26
CA ASP A 524 16.02 -3.75 -21.43
C ASP A 524 16.41 -3.65 -19.93
N GLU A 525 15.88 -4.54 -19.12
CA GLU A 525 16.17 -4.69 -17.69
C GLU A 525 17.61 -5.10 -17.35
N ASN A 526 18.38 -5.56 -18.35
CA ASN A 526 19.78 -5.95 -18.24
C ASN A 526 20.72 -4.98 -18.96
N PHE A 527 20.22 -3.79 -19.32
CA PHE A 527 20.94 -2.75 -20.06
C PHE A 527 21.50 -3.23 -21.43
N ARG A 528 20.81 -4.19 -22.08
CA ARG A 528 21.06 -4.58 -23.46
C ARG A 528 20.21 -3.73 -24.40
N GLU A 529 20.72 -3.45 -25.60
CA GLU A 529 19.99 -2.66 -26.59
C GLU A 529 18.63 -3.32 -26.91
N CYS A 530 17.56 -2.62 -26.60
CA CYS A 530 16.17 -3.11 -26.74
C CYS A 530 15.19 -1.96 -27.09
N PRO A 531 15.27 -1.37 -28.30
CA PRO A 531 14.46 -0.25 -28.69
C PRO A 531 13.10 -0.67 -29.28
N ILE A 532 12.37 -1.60 -28.67
CA ILE A 532 11.08 -2.11 -29.16
C ILE A 532 10.10 -0.97 -29.36
N LEU A 533 9.80 -0.24 -28.30
CA LEU A 533 8.83 0.86 -28.31
C LEU A 533 9.25 1.98 -29.29
N SER A 534 10.53 2.32 -29.29
CA SER A 534 11.10 3.33 -30.20
C SER A 534 10.94 2.98 -31.66
N ARG A 535 11.12 1.72 -32.04
CA ARG A 535 10.92 1.22 -33.42
C ARG A 535 9.45 1.26 -33.82
N HIS A 536 8.55 0.80 -32.95
CA HIS A 536 7.11 0.78 -33.22
C HIS A 536 6.51 2.18 -33.37
N LEU A 537 6.95 3.12 -32.55
CA LEU A 537 6.43 4.50 -32.55
C LEU A 537 7.22 5.45 -33.46
N ARG A 538 8.40 5.04 -33.93
CA ARG A 538 9.38 5.88 -34.68
C ARG A 538 9.71 7.16 -33.90
N LEU A 539 9.89 7.03 -32.59
CA LEU A 539 10.27 8.07 -31.68
C LEU A 539 11.63 7.76 -31.06
N LYS A 540 12.47 8.77 -30.95
CA LYS A 540 13.73 8.72 -30.20
C LYS A 540 13.79 9.93 -29.30
N THR A 541 14.55 9.83 -28.21
CA THR A 541 14.82 10.94 -27.32
C THR A 541 16.33 11.11 -27.12
N SER A 542 16.74 12.33 -26.82
CA SER A 542 18.07 12.64 -26.30
C SER A 542 17.91 13.20 -24.89
N LEU A 543 18.85 12.87 -24.01
CA LEU A 543 18.92 13.45 -22.67
C LEU A 543 19.04 14.98 -22.78
N GLY A 544 18.43 15.69 -21.86
CA GLY A 544 18.53 17.13 -21.69
C GLY A 544 18.11 17.48 -20.28
N GLU A 545 18.78 18.45 -19.70
CA GLU A 545 18.52 18.88 -18.33
C GLU A 545 18.27 20.37 -18.27
N GLY A 546 17.59 20.78 -17.23
CA GLY A 546 17.36 22.19 -16.91
C GLY A 546 15.90 22.52 -16.67
N ILE A 547 15.65 23.74 -16.23
CA ILE A 547 14.32 24.30 -16.07
C ILE A 547 14.17 25.34 -17.19
N ASP A 548 13.08 25.23 -17.96
CA ASP A 548 12.87 26.12 -19.11
C ASP A 548 11.35 26.35 -19.33
N ILE A 549 11.04 27.29 -20.21
CA ILE A 549 9.66 27.66 -20.55
C ILE A 549 9.15 26.73 -21.65
N ILE A 550 8.21 25.88 -21.28
CA ILE A 550 7.48 25.00 -22.20
C ILE A 550 6.43 25.82 -22.92
N LYS A 551 6.42 25.76 -24.25
CA LYS A 551 5.43 26.42 -25.11
C LYS A 551 4.50 25.39 -25.74
N LEU A 552 3.23 25.51 -25.46
CA LEU A 552 2.13 24.81 -26.13
C LEU A 552 1.38 25.80 -27.04
N LYS A 553 0.40 25.31 -27.82
CA LYS A 553 -0.33 26.13 -28.79
C LYS A 553 -0.87 27.44 -28.20
N ASN A 554 -1.48 27.40 -27.02
CA ASN A 554 -2.18 28.53 -26.38
C ASN A 554 -1.68 28.80 -24.94
N GLN A 555 -0.62 28.18 -24.51
CA GLN A 555 -0.17 28.22 -23.11
C GLN A 555 1.35 28.17 -23.02
N GLN A 556 1.88 28.67 -21.93
CA GLN A 556 3.27 28.48 -21.54
C GLN A 556 3.39 28.37 -20.01
N PHE A 557 4.34 27.59 -19.56
CA PHE A 557 4.69 27.42 -18.15
C PHE A 557 6.13 26.97 -18.00
N THR A 558 6.70 27.15 -16.84
CA THR A 558 8.07 26.69 -16.52
C THR A 558 8.05 25.25 -16.06
N SER A 559 8.97 24.42 -16.56
CA SER A 559 9.09 23.03 -16.12
C SER A 559 10.51 22.50 -16.19
N GLN A 560 10.79 21.49 -15.37
CA GLN A 560 11.98 20.66 -15.47
C GLN A 560 11.91 19.81 -16.74
N ILE A 561 12.99 19.81 -17.52
CA ILE A 561 13.14 19.03 -18.75
C ILE A 561 13.97 17.79 -18.45
N TYR A 562 13.57 16.65 -19.02
CA TYR A 562 14.31 15.38 -19.03
C TYR A 562 15.06 15.17 -20.34
N GLY A 563 14.57 15.76 -21.43
CA GLY A 563 15.19 15.59 -22.74
C GLY A 563 14.43 16.21 -23.87
N TYR A 564 14.82 15.85 -25.09
CA TYR A 564 14.24 16.33 -26.32
C TYR A 564 13.78 15.17 -27.21
N ILE A 565 12.71 15.38 -27.97
CA ILE A 565 12.12 14.36 -28.83
C ILE A 565 12.61 14.54 -30.26
N LEU A 566 13.09 13.45 -30.84
CA LEU A 566 13.56 13.37 -32.22
C LEU A 566 12.60 12.47 -33.01
N SER A 567 11.93 13.02 -34.02
CA SER A 567 11.10 12.26 -34.94
C SER A 567 10.95 13.00 -36.26
N THR A 568 10.99 12.24 -37.35
CA THR A 568 10.70 12.71 -38.70
C THR A 568 9.39 12.11 -39.24
N ASP A 569 8.68 11.34 -38.44
CA ASP A 569 7.45 10.64 -38.85
C ASP A 569 6.28 11.64 -38.98
N PRO A 570 5.62 11.75 -40.17
CA PRO A 570 4.48 12.64 -40.35
C PRO A 570 3.25 12.29 -39.50
N LYS A 571 3.15 11.05 -38.94
CA LYS A 571 2.10 10.65 -38.02
C LYS A 571 2.32 11.11 -36.58
N VAL A 572 3.40 11.84 -36.33
CA VAL A 572 3.75 12.41 -35.01
C VAL A 572 3.41 13.88 -35.01
N LYS A 573 2.38 14.24 -34.25
CA LYS A 573 1.95 15.63 -34.05
C LYS A 573 2.78 16.29 -32.95
N LYS A 574 3.33 17.45 -33.22
CA LYS A 574 4.02 18.27 -32.21
C LYS A 574 2.99 18.94 -31.30
N LEU A 575 3.22 18.86 -29.99
CA LEU A 575 2.34 19.40 -28.96
C LEU A 575 3.03 20.51 -28.15
N ALA A 576 4.29 20.30 -27.76
CA ALA A 576 5.04 21.21 -26.92
C ALA A 576 6.48 21.39 -27.40
N THR A 577 7.03 22.58 -27.22
CA THR A 577 8.39 22.94 -27.61
C THR A 577 9.11 23.77 -26.54
N VAL A 578 10.44 23.64 -26.54
CA VAL A 578 11.37 24.50 -25.80
C VAL A 578 12.48 24.94 -26.79
N ASN A 579 12.71 26.23 -26.93
CA ASN A 579 13.74 26.74 -27.84
C ASN A 579 13.73 26.07 -29.22
N LYS A 580 12.53 25.91 -29.81
CA LYS A 580 12.25 25.21 -31.08
C LYS A 580 12.49 23.71 -31.09
N LYS A 581 12.96 23.09 -30.00
CA LYS A 581 13.09 21.63 -29.85
C LYS A 581 11.77 21.05 -29.32
N ASN A 582 11.39 19.84 -29.79
CA ASN A 582 10.18 19.16 -29.33
C ASN A 582 10.40 18.55 -27.96
N VAL A 583 9.45 18.78 -27.06
CA VAL A 583 9.39 18.20 -25.71
C VAL A 583 8.02 17.56 -25.41
N GLY A 584 7.08 17.68 -26.32
CA GLY A 584 5.78 17.02 -26.27
C GLY A 584 5.28 16.65 -27.65
N VAL A 585 4.84 15.39 -27.84
CA VAL A 585 4.28 14.87 -29.09
C VAL A 585 3.15 13.91 -28.85
N ALA A 586 2.27 13.75 -29.88
CA ALA A 586 1.30 12.66 -29.94
C ALA A 586 1.52 11.82 -31.19
N SER A 587 1.53 10.50 -31.04
CA SER A 587 1.63 9.53 -32.13
C SER A 587 0.33 8.73 -32.27
N SER A 588 -0.33 8.83 -33.43
CA SER A 588 -1.56 8.10 -33.75
C SER A 588 -1.30 6.97 -34.76
N ARG A 589 -0.21 6.21 -34.55
CA ARG A 589 0.16 5.08 -35.42
C ARG A 589 -0.74 3.87 -35.23
N TYR A 590 -1.33 3.74 -34.09
CA TYR A 590 -2.23 2.66 -33.67
C TYR A 590 -3.64 3.20 -33.40
N LYS A 591 -4.54 2.33 -32.98
CA LYS A 591 -5.91 2.71 -32.62
C LYS A 591 -5.96 3.65 -31.40
N GLY A 592 -5.10 3.38 -30.39
CA GLY A 592 -4.86 4.30 -29.27
C GLY A 592 -3.78 5.33 -29.62
N THR A 593 -3.83 6.48 -28.98
CA THR A 593 -2.84 7.55 -29.12
C THR A 593 -1.77 7.43 -28.04
N PHE A 594 -0.51 7.54 -28.46
CA PHE A 594 0.63 7.62 -27.57
C PHE A 594 1.08 9.06 -27.45
N TYR A 595 1.00 9.61 -26.22
CA TYR A 595 1.52 10.93 -25.86
C TYR A 595 2.87 10.76 -25.17
N LEU A 596 3.87 11.53 -25.59
CA LEU A 596 5.18 11.56 -24.94
C LEU A 596 5.49 12.99 -24.52
N TYR A 597 5.77 13.19 -23.24
CA TYR A 597 6.25 14.42 -22.67
C TYR A 597 7.63 14.18 -22.02
N THR A 598 8.63 14.95 -22.44
CA THR A 598 9.99 14.86 -21.91
C THR A 598 10.27 15.96 -20.90
N PHE A 599 9.26 16.34 -20.14
CA PHE A 599 9.33 17.31 -19.04
C PHE A 599 8.38 16.91 -17.92
N ASN A 600 8.58 17.45 -16.72
CA ASN A 600 7.68 17.24 -15.59
C ASN A 600 6.29 17.79 -15.89
N ILE A 601 5.30 16.91 -15.98
CA ILE A 601 3.91 17.30 -16.23
C ILE A 601 3.13 17.64 -14.96
N GLY A 602 3.59 17.25 -13.77
CA GLY A 602 2.94 17.59 -12.51
C GLY A 602 2.88 19.09 -12.28
N SER A 603 1.72 19.60 -11.85
CA SER A 603 1.51 21.06 -11.77
C SER A 603 2.27 21.72 -10.61
N GLY A 604 2.48 20.98 -9.51
CA GLY A 604 2.94 21.60 -8.27
C GLY A 604 1.93 22.67 -7.82
N SER A 605 2.32 23.94 -7.91
CA SER A 605 1.45 25.11 -7.69
C SER A 605 1.20 25.94 -8.95
N ASP A 606 1.66 25.50 -10.12
CA ASP A 606 1.54 26.23 -11.37
C ASP A 606 0.14 26.04 -11.99
N HIS A 607 -0.65 27.13 -12.06
CA HIS A 607 -1.99 27.13 -12.61
C HIS A 607 -2.01 26.75 -14.12
N ASN A 608 -1.05 27.25 -14.90
CA ASN A 608 -1.04 26.94 -16.34
C ASN A 608 -0.75 25.47 -16.60
N LYS A 609 0.08 24.82 -15.78
CA LYS A 609 0.30 23.37 -15.82
C LYS A 609 -0.98 22.61 -15.46
N MET A 610 -1.74 23.08 -14.47
CA MET A 610 -3.04 22.45 -14.13
C MET A 610 -4.01 22.53 -15.30
N VAL A 611 -4.13 23.68 -15.96
CA VAL A 611 -4.96 23.86 -17.17
C VAL A 611 -4.47 22.94 -18.31
N PHE A 612 -3.15 22.74 -18.44
CA PHE A 612 -2.61 21.78 -19.42
C PHE A 612 -3.04 20.34 -19.09
N ILE A 613 -2.98 19.92 -17.82
CA ILE A 613 -3.40 18.58 -17.40
C ILE A 613 -4.90 18.39 -17.67
N GLU A 614 -5.74 19.37 -17.31
CA GLU A 614 -7.18 19.34 -17.59
C GLU A 614 -7.46 19.19 -19.08
N ALA A 615 -6.76 19.93 -19.94
CA ALA A 615 -6.90 19.83 -21.40
C ALA A 615 -6.47 18.45 -21.92
N LEU A 616 -5.35 17.90 -21.43
CA LEU A 616 -4.89 16.55 -21.78
C LEU A 616 -5.91 15.49 -21.41
N LEU A 617 -6.48 15.58 -20.21
CA LEU A 617 -7.51 14.65 -19.75
C LEU A 617 -8.81 14.79 -20.54
N ALA A 618 -9.22 16.03 -20.86
CA ALA A 618 -10.42 16.29 -21.66
C ALA A 618 -10.29 15.76 -23.10
N GLU A 619 -9.12 15.86 -23.73
CA GLU A 619 -8.83 15.23 -25.04
C GLU A 619 -9.03 13.71 -25.00
N ASN A 620 -8.88 13.10 -23.84
CA ASN A 620 -9.09 11.67 -23.60
C ASN A 620 -10.47 11.34 -23.00
N ASN A 621 -11.45 12.25 -23.12
CA ASN A 621 -12.81 12.11 -22.58
C ASN A 621 -12.88 11.90 -21.06
N ILE A 622 -11.88 12.41 -20.34
CA ILE A 622 -11.79 12.35 -18.88
C ILE A 622 -12.03 13.75 -18.32
N SER A 623 -13.03 13.88 -17.48
CA SER A 623 -13.30 15.11 -16.75
C SER A 623 -13.97 14.79 -15.42
N SER A 624 -13.70 15.58 -14.38
CA SER A 624 -14.34 15.38 -13.09
C SER A 624 -15.84 15.61 -13.15
N ALA A 625 -16.56 14.80 -12.39
CA ALA A 625 -17.97 15.00 -12.08
C ALA A 625 -18.17 15.71 -10.73
N LEU A 626 -17.09 15.93 -9.98
CA LEU A 626 -17.07 16.43 -8.62
C LEU A 626 -16.29 17.75 -8.55
N TYR A 627 -16.74 18.67 -7.70
CA TYR A 627 -16.06 19.93 -7.44
C TYR A 627 -16.36 20.41 -6.02
N CYS A 628 -15.36 20.95 -5.34
CA CYS A 628 -15.52 21.68 -4.09
C CYS A 628 -14.89 23.07 -4.22
N SER A 629 -15.53 24.09 -3.67
CA SER A 629 -15.00 25.47 -3.67
C SER A 629 -13.76 25.62 -2.81
N ASP A 630 -13.57 24.73 -1.81
CA ASP A 630 -12.34 24.64 -1.02
C ASP A 630 -11.42 23.54 -1.63
N PRO A 631 -10.26 23.91 -2.18
CA PRO A 631 -9.35 22.95 -2.82
C PRO A 631 -8.72 21.95 -1.85
N SER A 632 -8.71 22.25 -0.54
CA SER A 632 -8.18 21.34 0.49
C SER A 632 -9.12 20.15 0.79
N VAL A 633 -10.41 20.29 0.48
CA VAL A 633 -11.40 19.21 0.64
C VAL A 633 -11.27 18.25 -0.53
N ASP A 634 -11.03 16.97 -0.26
CA ASP A 634 -11.13 15.96 -1.30
C ASP A 634 -12.52 15.34 -1.37
N MET A 635 -12.87 14.85 -2.57
CA MET A 635 -14.16 14.24 -2.83
C MET A 635 -14.00 12.98 -3.65
N ALA A 636 -14.72 11.94 -3.25
CA ALA A 636 -14.87 10.71 -4.05
C ALA A 636 -16.32 10.26 -4.07
N LEU A 637 -16.72 9.53 -5.11
CA LEU A 637 -18.06 8.94 -5.18
C LEU A 637 -17.96 7.48 -5.59
N HIS A 638 -18.53 6.61 -4.74
CA HIS A 638 -18.68 5.20 -5.03
C HIS A 638 -20.16 4.90 -5.27
N LYS A 639 -20.46 4.23 -6.38
CA LYS A 639 -21.83 3.90 -6.75
C LYS A 639 -22.07 2.41 -6.87
N GLY A 640 -23.27 1.99 -6.49
CA GLY A 640 -23.87 0.71 -6.81
C GLY A 640 -25.03 0.90 -7.80
N GLU A 641 -25.87 -0.10 -7.94
CA GLU A 641 -27.00 -0.08 -8.87
C GLU A 641 -28.05 0.99 -8.53
N LYS A 642 -28.45 1.09 -7.26
CA LYS A 642 -29.54 1.96 -6.79
C LYS A 642 -29.13 3.06 -5.83
N ARG A 643 -27.89 3.08 -5.37
CA ARG A 643 -27.39 4.00 -4.37
C ARG A 643 -25.95 4.42 -4.68
N ALA A 644 -25.55 5.56 -4.18
CA ALA A 644 -24.18 6.00 -4.20
C ALA A 644 -23.81 6.63 -2.86
N VAL A 645 -22.54 6.61 -2.51
CA VAL A 645 -21.97 7.33 -1.36
C VAL A 645 -20.99 8.36 -1.88
N LEU A 646 -21.25 9.61 -1.54
CA LEU A 646 -20.36 10.74 -1.74
C LEU A 646 -19.54 10.92 -0.46
N TYR A 647 -18.23 10.87 -0.59
CA TYR A 647 -17.27 11.12 0.49
C TYR A 647 -16.78 12.56 0.38
N LEU A 648 -16.74 13.29 1.50
CA LEU A 648 -15.99 14.51 1.66
C LEU A 648 -14.92 14.28 2.72
N VAL A 649 -13.67 14.52 2.34
CA VAL A 649 -12.50 14.31 3.19
C VAL A 649 -11.88 15.67 3.48
N CYS A 650 -11.97 16.12 4.72
CA CYS A 650 -11.53 17.42 5.20
C CYS A 650 -10.26 17.24 6.06
N PRO A 651 -9.05 17.34 5.48
CA PRO A 651 -7.82 17.07 6.19
C PRO A 651 -7.52 18.11 7.28
N PRO A 652 -6.70 17.77 8.29
CA PRO A 652 -6.19 18.74 9.25
C PRO A 652 -5.35 19.82 8.57
N ALA A 653 -5.30 21.01 9.14
CA ALA A 653 -4.43 22.09 8.68
C ALA A 653 -2.96 21.74 9.00
N GLY A 654 -2.18 21.39 7.96
CA GLY A 654 -0.79 20.91 8.07
C GLY A 654 -0.67 19.38 8.23
N GLU A 655 0.40 18.79 7.72
CA GLU A 655 0.62 17.34 7.68
C GLU A 655 0.80 16.69 9.06
N LEU A 656 1.10 17.47 10.11
CA LEU A 656 1.44 17.00 11.45
C LEU A 656 0.51 17.55 12.55
N ALA A 657 -0.64 18.13 12.20
CA ALA A 657 -1.50 18.77 13.19
C ALA A 657 -2.20 17.76 14.11
N ALA A 658 -1.46 17.26 15.10
CA ALA A 658 -2.04 16.80 16.38
C ALA A 658 -2.70 17.95 17.15
N SER A 659 -2.65 19.20 16.67
CA SER A 659 -3.31 20.35 17.25
C SER A 659 -4.74 20.44 16.74
N ALA A 660 -5.65 20.36 17.69
CA ALA A 660 -7.09 20.37 17.52
C ALA A 660 -7.67 21.76 17.17
N ASP A 661 -7.10 22.48 16.22
CA ASP A 661 -7.76 23.68 15.70
C ASP A 661 -8.92 23.26 14.79
N THR A 662 -10.07 23.02 15.39
CA THR A 662 -11.32 22.79 14.66
C THR A 662 -11.79 24.11 14.05
N SER A 663 -11.96 24.13 12.74
CA SER A 663 -12.58 25.25 12.02
C SER A 663 -13.81 24.76 11.27
N SER A 664 -14.88 25.54 11.30
CA SER A 664 -16.07 25.29 10.48
C SER A 664 -16.13 26.26 9.30
N ARG A 665 -16.49 25.73 8.12
CA ARG A 665 -16.66 26.55 6.89
C ARG A 665 -17.87 26.08 6.10
N GLU A 666 -18.45 27.02 5.36
CA GLU A 666 -19.41 26.66 4.32
C GLU A 666 -18.67 26.52 2.99
N VAL A 667 -18.84 25.40 2.33
CA VAL A 667 -18.27 25.12 1.00
C VAL A 667 -19.37 24.84 0.00
N ILE A 668 -19.13 25.17 -1.27
CA ILE A 668 -20.02 24.80 -2.36
C ILE A 668 -19.50 23.52 -3.00
N ILE A 669 -20.31 22.47 -2.99
CA ILE A 669 -20.02 21.23 -3.71
C ILE A 669 -20.87 21.16 -4.99
N ARG A 670 -20.27 20.62 -6.08
CA ARG A 670 -20.99 20.28 -7.31
C ARG A 670 -20.83 18.80 -7.60
N VAL A 671 -21.92 18.17 -7.99
CA VAL A 671 -21.94 16.75 -8.38
C VAL A 671 -22.72 16.62 -9.68
N ASP A 672 -22.03 16.31 -10.79
CA ASP A 672 -22.69 16.02 -12.07
C ASP A 672 -23.09 14.55 -12.13
N LEU A 673 -24.29 14.26 -11.65
CA LEU A 673 -24.84 12.91 -11.55
C LEU A 673 -24.94 12.21 -12.90
N ARG A 674 -25.16 12.96 -14.01
CA ARG A 674 -25.25 12.36 -15.36
C ARG A 674 -23.91 11.81 -15.82
N LYS A 675 -22.81 12.53 -15.57
CA LYS A 675 -21.44 12.02 -15.84
C LYS A 675 -21.13 10.76 -15.04
N LEU A 676 -21.76 10.58 -13.88
CA LEU A 676 -21.62 9.41 -13.02
C LEU A 676 -22.59 8.27 -13.37
N GLY A 677 -23.42 8.46 -14.41
CA GLY A 677 -24.42 7.49 -14.84
C GLY A 677 -25.57 7.33 -13.85
N ILE A 678 -25.89 8.40 -13.09
CA ILE A 678 -27.03 8.47 -12.19
C ILE A 678 -28.12 9.30 -12.86
N THR A 679 -29.25 8.68 -13.21
CA THR A 679 -30.30 9.29 -14.05
C THR A 679 -31.44 9.90 -13.25
N SER A 680 -31.53 9.67 -11.94
CA SER A 680 -32.62 10.19 -11.11
C SER A 680 -32.61 11.71 -11.06
N ALA A 681 -33.80 12.30 -11.26
CA ALA A 681 -33.99 13.75 -11.17
C ALA A 681 -34.04 14.28 -9.72
N LYS A 682 -34.41 13.43 -8.76
CA LYS A 682 -34.55 13.78 -7.35
C LYS A 682 -33.63 12.88 -6.49
N ILE A 683 -32.84 13.50 -5.66
CA ILE A 683 -31.87 12.83 -4.78
C ILE A 683 -32.18 13.19 -3.33
N LYS A 684 -32.25 12.18 -2.49
CA LYS A 684 -32.21 12.31 -1.04
C LYS A 684 -30.78 12.12 -0.59
N MET A 685 -30.18 13.15 0.02
CA MET A 685 -28.82 13.12 0.54
C MET A 685 -28.87 13.05 2.08
N THR A 686 -28.28 11.99 2.65
CA THR A 686 -28.28 11.75 4.11
C THR A 686 -26.85 11.58 4.59
N ASP A 687 -26.43 12.34 5.60
CA ASP A 687 -25.14 12.14 6.25
C ASP A 687 -25.22 10.91 7.16
N LEU A 688 -24.45 9.87 6.81
CA LEU A 688 -24.43 8.59 7.51
C LEU A 688 -23.68 8.66 8.86
N LEU A 689 -22.83 9.67 9.04
CA LEU A 689 -21.98 9.82 10.23
C LEU A 689 -22.49 10.89 11.21
N ALA A 690 -23.62 11.49 10.96
CA ALA A 690 -24.18 12.53 11.85
C ALA A 690 -25.01 12.01 13.03
N GLY A 691 -25.23 10.68 13.13
CA GLY A 691 -25.96 10.06 14.24
C GLY A 691 -27.49 9.99 14.04
N GLU A 692 -28.21 9.57 15.11
CA GLU A 692 -29.66 9.45 15.07
C GLU A 692 -30.34 10.83 14.98
N GLY A 693 -31.40 10.91 14.16
CA GLY A 693 -32.19 12.15 13.99
C GLY A 693 -31.69 13.07 12.86
N THR A 694 -30.66 12.71 12.13
CA THR A 694 -30.15 13.54 11.03
C THR A 694 -31.19 13.73 9.93
N GLN A 695 -31.51 14.99 9.62
CA GLN A 695 -32.40 15.33 8.53
C GLN A 695 -31.73 15.05 7.17
N SER A 696 -32.42 14.32 6.34
CA SER A 696 -32.01 14.15 4.95
C SER A 696 -32.35 15.39 4.14
N LEU A 697 -31.39 15.87 3.37
CA LEU A 697 -31.58 16.96 2.45
C LEU A 697 -32.13 16.44 1.11
N LYS A 698 -33.01 17.19 0.46
CA LYS A 698 -33.58 16.84 -0.84
C LYS A 698 -33.05 17.79 -1.90
N TYR A 699 -32.43 17.24 -2.94
CA TYR A 699 -31.86 17.99 -4.03
C TYR A 699 -32.42 17.50 -5.37
N THR A 700 -32.38 18.38 -6.38
CA THR A 700 -32.51 17.94 -7.77
C THR A 700 -31.14 17.69 -8.37
N ALA A 701 -31.06 16.86 -9.41
CA ALA A 701 -29.82 16.66 -10.16
C ALA A 701 -29.24 17.99 -10.68
N ASP A 702 -30.10 18.91 -11.12
CA ASP A 702 -29.68 20.23 -11.61
C ASP A 702 -29.17 21.14 -10.47
N SER A 703 -29.76 21.08 -9.26
CA SER A 703 -29.24 21.86 -8.13
C SER A 703 -27.86 21.36 -7.71
N LEU A 704 -27.64 20.05 -7.62
CA LEU A 704 -26.32 19.46 -7.31
C LEU A 704 -25.29 19.80 -8.39
N LYS A 705 -25.68 19.83 -9.67
CA LYS A 705 -24.80 20.22 -10.76
C LYS A 705 -24.42 21.71 -10.71
N ARG A 706 -25.36 22.60 -10.37
CA ARG A 706 -25.08 24.04 -10.22
C ARG A 706 -24.25 24.37 -8.98
N GLY A 707 -24.44 23.62 -7.92
CA GLY A 707 -23.74 23.76 -6.65
C GLY A 707 -24.69 23.97 -5.47
N VAL A 708 -24.38 23.32 -4.37
CA VAL A 708 -25.12 23.40 -3.11
C VAL A 708 -24.15 23.70 -1.97
N PRO A 709 -24.55 24.58 -1.02
CA PRO A 709 -23.73 24.87 0.15
C PRO A 709 -23.82 23.73 1.16
N ILE A 710 -22.67 23.36 1.71
CA ILE A 710 -22.54 22.38 2.80
C ILE A 710 -21.63 22.97 3.89
N LYS A 711 -22.10 22.94 5.13
CA LYS A 711 -21.27 23.29 6.27
C LYS A 711 -20.43 22.08 6.65
N ILE A 712 -19.12 22.26 6.75
CA ILE A 712 -18.14 21.21 7.09
C ILE A 712 -17.19 21.70 8.16
N ASP A 713 -16.67 20.76 8.95
CA ASP A 713 -15.67 20.98 9.98
C ASP A 713 -14.32 20.40 9.56
N PHE A 714 -13.23 20.93 10.11
CA PHE A 714 -11.86 20.47 9.88
C PHE A 714 -11.16 20.20 11.23
N PRO A 715 -10.42 19.06 11.39
CA PRO A 715 -10.47 17.90 10.51
C PRO A 715 -11.79 17.13 10.64
N ASN A 716 -12.32 16.59 9.57
CA ASN A 716 -13.52 15.73 9.60
C ASN A 716 -13.64 14.88 8.33
N GLY A 717 -14.55 13.92 8.35
CA GLY A 717 -14.95 13.13 7.20
C GLY A 717 -16.46 12.94 7.16
N TYR A 718 -17.04 13.05 5.98
CA TYR A 718 -18.48 12.91 5.75
C TYR A 718 -18.76 11.81 4.73
N MET A 719 -19.81 11.05 4.98
CA MET A 719 -20.32 10.01 4.10
C MET A 719 -21.79 10.31 3.79
N PHE A 720 -22.06 10.87 2.63
CA PHE A 720 -23.42 11.18 2.20
C PHE A 720 -23.99 10.07 1.34
N LEU A 721 -25.01 9.38 1.84
CA LEU A 721 -25.80 8.46 1.03
C LEU A 721 -26.67 9.27 0.04
N LEU A 722 -26.53 8.98 -1.23
CA LEU A 722 -27.36 9.52 -2.31
C LEU A 722 -28.37 8.44 -2.73
N ASP A 723 -29.58 8.53 -2.20
CA ASP A 723 -30.69 7.64 -2.59
C ASP A 723 -31.38 8.18 -3.85
N GLN A 724 -31.50 7.34 -4.86
CA GLN A 724 -32.24 7.59 -6.07
C GLN A 724 -33.72 7.28 -5.84
N LYS A 725 -34.59 8.26 -5.95
CA LYS A 725 -36.06 8.07 -5.91
C LYS A 725 -36.64 7.88 -7.30
#